data_e1dd412a99e2cd2000df4f95e8130aeb
#
_entry.id   e1dd412a99e2cd2000df4f95e8130aeb
#
_cell.length_a   1.000
_cell.length_b   1.000
_cell.length_c   1.000
_cell.angle_alpha   90.00
_cell.angle_beta   90.00
_cell.angle_gamma   90.00
#
_symmetry.space_group_name_H-M   'P 1'
#
loop_
_entity.id
_entity.type
_entity.pdbx_description
1 polymer ?
#
loop_
_entity_poly.entity_id
_entity_poly.type
_entity_poly.pdbx_seq_one_letter_code
_entity_poly.pdbx_strand_id
1 'polypeptide(L)'
;MLELGSINASFSARKTALVVVAVLATVPVGAQTIQAQAAVEHSASVSVTSATAAPSERPPVIDGRDDDPIWKTATAITGFRVFDPKEDGEPTFETEAKIGYDAQNLYIFTRMFDAHPDSIISLLSRRDVKTESEQIKIMIDSYHDRRTGYEFAVNPAGVKRDYYTYDDSREDITWDAVWDVATRIDSLGWTAEFRIPLSQIRYPKAAEHTFGIMITRDIVRTSERDSWPLYRRSKRGIASQFGDLTGLRGLGSPHRLEIAPYVVSKNVSVPRPDGFGRAQKQTVGGDLKYGVTSNLTLDATVNPDFGQVEADPAQLNLTAFETFLAEQRPFFLEGTGIFSFNGDASRMFYSRRIGRAPQLSGLVSDPNADIPATTPILGAAKLTGRLASGTSLGTLFAVTGRQAVGSTMIEPQTEYAVIRASQDFRNGESGVGTMVTLVNRQLDDAAAQRLRREAVSGGIDMRHRFGEGRYSLAGSLGASVVRGTAGAIDRTQRNAVHYYNRPDAGLPYDSSRTSISGTNLLLKADKVAGTLTYGASYERLSPGFETNDLGFLAQADQQTGQAYASIQSSQPRAFWRNASAQVYQVNQFTANGLPTTNFSELDLYTEFHNRMTLSVSTWADNVFTAYCDRCARGGPAVRATPDVNMLINLGADPRPMVVPTLAAIYTVGDFGRTTLWRVRPYVTVRSRSNLSWELGTRYQRNRNDTQWFGNLGAIGSDTTHYLFAHLDQELLSFTSRLNYTATTALSVQLYAEPFLTTGRYFRLRELASPRADRYEDRYRPFDMPTDAASFNVKQLHTSTVVRWEYRPGSTVFIVWTQGRDQEDRNEGSFAPTRDFRDLFGARPDNTVLVKASYWINF
;
A
#
# COMPACT_ATOMS: atom_id res chain seq x y z
N MET A 1 6.98 1.17 0.16
CA MET A 1 7.82 0.62 -0.92
C MET A 1 8.22 1.76 -1.80
N LEU A 2 9.49 2.06 -1.85
CA LEU A 2 10.04 3.20 -2.60
C LEU A 2 10.04 2.89 -4.09
N GLU A 3 9.52 3.82 -4.88
CA GLU A 3 9.64 3.81 -6.34
C GLU A 3 11.11 4.01 -6.72
N LEU A 4 11.71 3.00 -7.31
CA LEU A 4 13.06 3.04 -7.86
C LEU A 4 13.01 3.54 -9.31
N GLY A 5 13.27 4.84 -9.50
CA GLY A 5 13.67 5.38 -10.78
C GLY A 5 15.19 5.23 -10.93
N SER A 6 15.63 4.49 -11.90
CA SER A 6 17.05 4.24 -12.19
C SER A 6 17.80 5.51 -12.59
N ILE A 7 18.88 5.81 -11.92
CA ILE A 7 19.84 6.89 -12.25
C ILE A 7 21.25 6.36 -12.05
N ASN A 8 22.14 6.56 -13.01
CA ASN A 8 23.43 5.88 -13.23
C ASN A 8 24.69 6.64 -12.76
N ALA A 9 25.69 5.98 -12.10
CA ALA A 9 27.03 6.53 -11.77
C ALA A 9 28.20 5.54 -11.68
N SER A 10 29.39 5.98 -11.85
CA SER A 10 30.57 5.18 -11.64
C SER A 10 31.58 5.82 -10.68
N PHE A 11 32.04 5.02 -9.77
CA PHE A 11 33.33 5.17 -9.11
C PHE A 11 34.10 3.85 -9.25
N SER A 12 35.43 3.93 -9.35
CA SER A 12 36.34 2.79 -9.59
C SER A 12 35.94 1.55 -8.78
N ALA A 13 35.22 0.64 -9.42
CA ALA A 13 34.55 -0.54 -8.86
C ALA A 13 35.49 -1.57 -8.17
N ARG A 14 36.82 -1.41 -8.28
CA ARG A 14 37.75 -2.39 -7.69
C ARG A 14 38.05 -2.19 -6.20
N LYS A 15 37.74 -1.03 -5.63
CA LYS A 15 38.00 -0.75 -4.19
C LYS A 15 36.78 -0.78 -3.30
N THR A 16 35.55 -0.57 -3.84
CA THR A 16 34.34 -0.48 -3.04
C THR A 16 33.70 -1.85 -2.75
N ALA A 17 33.84 -2.80 -3.69
CA ALA A 17 33.38 -4.17 -3.47
C ALA A 17 34.16 -4.89 -2.34
N LEU A 18 35.39 -4.47 -2.08
CA LEU A 18 36.23 -5.04 -1.00
C LEU A 18 35.83 -4.51 0.39
N VAL A 19 35.22 -3.34 0.47
CA VAL A 19 34.82 -2.72 1.76
C VAL A 19 33.53 -3.33 2.30
N VAL A 20 32.58 -3.71 1.44
CA VAL A 20 31.32 -4.36 1.88
C VAL A 20 31.59 -5.78 2.36
N VAL A 21 32.56 -6.49 1.82
CA VAL A 21 32.96 -7.85 2.27
C VAL A 21 33.83 -7.77 3.54
N ALA A 22 34.61 -6.70 3.72
CA ALA A 22 35.50 -6.55 4.87
C ALA A 22 34.78 -6.20 6.19
N VAL A 23 33.63 -5.53 6.15
CA VAL A 23 32.84 -5.21 7.36
C VAL A 23 32.18 -6.47 7.95
N LEU A 24 31.91 -7.48 7.14
CA LEU A 24 31.37 -8.77 7.62
C LEU A 24 32.45 -9.72 8.18
N ALA A 25 33.74 -9.47 7.91
CA ALA A 25 34.86 -10.35 8.29
C ALA A 25 35.51 -10.00 9.64
N THR A 26 35.10 -8.93 10.33
CA THR A 26 35.76 -8.46 11.56
C THR A 26 34.94 -8.53 12.84
N VAL A 27 33.88 -9.36 12.87
CA VAL A 27 33.24 -9.72 14.15
C VAL A 27 33.96 -10.97 14.67
N PRO A 28 34.70 -10.92 15.77
CA PRO A 28 35.31 -12.12 16.33
C PRO A 28 34.21 -12.99 16.90
N VAL A 29 33.91 -14.09 16.22
CA VAL A 29 33.13 -15.18 16.77
C VAL A 29 34.03 -15.93 17.74
N GLY A 30 33.91 -15.61 19.03
CA GLY A 30 34.50 -16.43 20.09
C GLY A 30 33.88 -17.82 20.05
N ALA A 31 34.59 -18.77 19.53
CA ALA A 31 34.23 -20.17 19.59
C ALA A 31 34.27 -20.65 21.04
N GLN A 32 33.14 -20.59 21.73
CA GLN A 32 32.95 -21.40 22.94
C GLN A 32 32.43 -22.76 22.50
N THR A 33 33.25 -23.77 22.69
CA THR A 33 32.91 -25.18 22.60
C THR A 33 31.80 -25.50 23.61
N ILE A 34 30.56 -25.62 23.12
CA ILE A 34 29.44 -26.14 23.92
C ILE A 34 29.53 -27.66 23.86
N GLN A 35 29.93 -28.24 24.99
CA GLN A 35 29.75 -29.67 25.25
C GLN A 35 28.24 -29.98 25.26
N ALA A 36 27.84 -30.87 24.36
CA ALA A 36 26.48 -31.39 24.31
C ALA A 36 26.21 -32.27 25.56
N GLN A 37 25.55 -31.70 26.58
CA GLN A 37 24.81 -32.51 27.53
C GLN A 37 23.46 -32.83 26.95
N ALA A 38 23.19 -34.11 26.72
CA ALA A 38 21.88 -34.62 26.33
C ALA A 38 20.90 -34.34 27.48
N ALA A 39 20.12 -33.28 27.36
CA ALA A 39 18.93 -33.07 28.16
C ALA A 39 17.82 -33.96 27.61
N VAL A 40 17.34 -34.85 28.46
CA VAL A 40 16.12 -35.62 28.24
C VAL A 40 14.99 -34.63 28.03
N GLU A 41 14.51 -34.49 26.81
CA GLU A 41 13.30 -33.71 26.49
C GLU A 41 12.10 -34.41 27.15
N HIS A 42 11.67 -33.86 28.29
CA HIS A 42 10.28 -33.98 28.69
C HIS A 42 9.49 -33.20 27.62
N SER A 43 8.69 -33.90 26.83
CA SER A 43 7.64 -33.29 26.04
C SER A 43 6.61 -32.68 26.98
N ALA A 44 6.88 -31.46 27.44
CA ALA A 44 5.86 -30.65 28.08
C ALA A 44 4.82 -30.37 26.98
N SER A 45 3.63 -30.95 27.13
CA SER A 45 2.44 -30.52 26.40
C SER A 45 2.36 -29.01 26.58
N VAL A 46 2.52 -28.25 25.51
CA VAL A 46 2.32 -26.81 25.52
C VAL A 46 0.86 -26.59 25.90
N SER A 47 0.57 -26.29 27.16
CA SER A 47 -0.78 -25.91 27.59
C SER A 47 -1.13 -24.63 26.85
N VAL A 48 -2.10 -24.71 25.95
CA VAL A 48 -2.64 -23.54 25.27
C VAL A 48 -3.23 -22.64 26.34
N THR A 49 -2.78 -21.39 26.40
CA THR A 49 -3.33 -20.39 27.33
C THR A 49 -4.79 -20.17 26.96
N SER A 50 -5.70 -20.37 27.91
CA SER A 50 -7.15 -20.30 27.65
C SER A 50 -7.86 -19.37 28.63
N ALA A 51 -8.96 -18.77 28.16
CA ALA A 51 -9.93 -18.02 28.93
C ALA A 51 -11.32 -18.57 28.69
N THR A 52 -12.24 -18.32 29.63
CA THR A 52 -13.63 -18.75 29.51
C THR A 52 -14.55 -17.53 29.53
N ALA A 53 -15.44 -17.43 28.53
CA ALA A 53 -16.46 -16.40 28.50
C ALA A 53 -17.64 -16.77 29.41
N ALA A 54 -18.15 -15.80 30.17
CA ALA A 54 -19.33 -15.95 31.03
C ALA A 54 -20.62 -15.60 30.27
N PRO A 55 -21.69 -16.43 30.35
CA PRO A 55 -22.97 -16.07 29.75
C PRO A 55 -23.61 -14.91 30.51
N SER A 56 -24.19 -13.95 29.77
CA SER A 56 -24.93 -12.84 30.34
C SER A 56 -26.45 -13.02 30.18
N GLU A 57 -27.18 -12.96 31.27
CA GLU A 57 -28.63 -12.98 31.24
C GLU A 57 -29.25 -11.65 30.76
N ARG A 58 -28.54 -10.55 30.97
CA ARG A 58 -28.92 -9.18 30.57
C ARG A 58 -27.74 -8.45 30.01
N PRO A 59 -27.88 -7.70 28.90
CA PRO A 59 -26.83 -6.88 28.37
C PRO A 59 -26.27 -5.90 29.42
N PRO A 60 -24.97 -5.77 29.61
CA PRO A 60 -24.39 -4.72 30.46
C PRO A 60 -24.65 -3.33 29.87
N VAL A 61 -24.61 -2.34 30.73
CA VAL A 61 -24.67 -0.92 30.32
C VAL A 61 -23.26 -0.50 29.97
N ILE A 62 -23.03 -0.17 28.71
CA ILE A 62 -21.69 0.21 28.23
C ILE A 62 -21.36 1.64 28.68
N ASP A 63 -20.83 1.78 29.89
CA ASP A 63 -20.49 3.06 30.52
C ASP A 63 -19.06 3.12 31.09
N GLY A 64 -18.29 2.04 30.91
CA GLY A 64 -16.90 1.90 31.36
C GLY A 64 -16.77 1.53 32.84
N ARG A 65 -17.80 0.99 33.48
CA ARG A 65 -17.79 0.56 34.88
C ARG A 65 -17.91 -0.95 34.97
N ASP A 66 -17.42 -1.52 36.08
CA ASP A 66 -17.45 -2.95 36.38
C ASP A 66 -18.58 -3.32 37.39
N ASP A 67 -19.58 -2.49 37.53
CA ASP A 67 -20.65 -2.70 38.53
C ASP A 67 -21.80 -3.58 38.01
N ASP A 68 -21.85 -3.88 36.72
CA ASP A 68 -22.81 -4.81 36.15
C ASP A 68 -22.64 -6.24 36.67
N PRO A 69 -23.75 -7.02 36.80
CA PRO A 69 -23.74 -8.40 37.34
C PRO A 69 -22.77 -9.33 36.59
N ILE A 70 -22.66 -9.17 35.27
CA ILE A 70 -21.77 -10.01 34.44
C ILE A 70 -20.30 -9.87 34.86
N TRP A 71 -19.84 -8.67 35.22
CA TRP A 71 -18.46 -8.42 35.60
C TRP A 71 -18.10 -8.99 37.00
N LYS A 72 -19.11 -9.31 37.80
CA LYS A 72 -18.91 -9.99 39.09
C LYS A 72 -18.76 -11.51 38.96
N THR A 73 -19.31 -12.10 37.88
CA THR A 73 -19.29 -13.54 37.63
C THR A 73 -18.22 -13.96 36.60
N ALA A 74 -17.84 -13.08 35.69
CA ALA A 74 -16.82 -13.37 34.69
C ALA A 74 -15.43 -13.53 35.35
N THR A 75 -14.72 -14.59 34.96
CA THR A 75 -13.37 -14.86 35.42
C THR A 75 -12.40 -13.82 34.89
N ALA A 76 -11.60 -13.23 35.77
CA ALA A 76 -10.59 -12.27 35.42
C ALA A 76 -9.42 -12.94 34.69
N ILE A 77 -9.04 -12.37 33.58
CA ILE A 77 -7.82 -12.68 32.84
C ILE A 77 -6.73 -11.74 33.35
N THR A 78 -5.70 -12.29 33.95
CA THR A 78 -4.54 -11.61 34.46
C THR A 78 -3.26 -12.25 33.90
N GLY A 79 -2.09 -11.88 34.38
CA GLY A 79 -0.83 -12.49 33.93
C GLY A 79 -0.41 -12.02 32.52
N PHE A 80 -0.70 -10.77 32.18
CA PHE A 80 -0.12 -10.11 31.03
C PHE A 80 1.40 -10.09 31.13
N ARG A 81 2.09 -10.15 30.02
CA ARG A 81 3.54 -10.15 29.92
C ARG A 81 4.00 -9.09 28.93
N VAL A 82 5.09 -8.42 29.24
CA VAL A 82 5.75 -7.50 28.30
C VAL A 82 6.27 -8.27 27.10
N PHE A 83 5.92 -7.80 25.88
CA PHE A 83 6.54 -8.33 24.68
C PHE A 83 7.45 -7.30 23.98
N ASP A 84 7.34 -6.03 24.33
CA ASP A 84 8.18 -4.96 23.84
C ASP A 84 8.38 -3.90 24.96
N PRO A 85 9.61 -3.51 25.32
CA PRO A 85 10.91 -3.80 24.67
C PRO A 85 11.51 -5.16 25.01
N LYS A 86 11.27 -5.70 26.21
CA LYS A 86 11.88 -6.94 26.69
C LYS A 86 10.85 -8.06 26.68
N GLU A 87 10.99 -8.99 25.73
CA GLU A 87 10.10 -10.14 25.64
C GLU A 87 10.10 -10.97 26.93
N ASP A 88 8.88 -11.32 27.39
CA ASP A 88 8.62 -12.08 28.62
C ASP A 88 9.00 -11.35 29.93
N GLY A 89 8.96 -10.01 29.91
CA GLY A 89 9.15 -9.17 31.08
C GLY A 89 7.89 -9.09 31.95
N GLU A 90 8.04 -8.65 33.23
CA GLU A 90 6.91 -8.25 34.04
C GLU A 90 6.40 -6.88 33.63
N PRO A 91 5.07 -6.67 33.50
CA PRO A 91 4.49 -5.38 33.15
C PRO A 91 4.77 -4.32 34.22
N THR A 92 4.98 -3.09 33.78
CA THR A 92 5.11 -1.94 34.70
C THR A 92 3.82 -1.70 35.51
N PHE A 93 2.68 -1.94 34.89
CA PHE A 93 1.35 -1.81 35.49
C PHE A 93 0.48 -3.01 35.13
N GLU A 94 -0.30 -3.47 36.10
CA GLU A 94 -1.21 -4.60 35.92
C GLU A 94 -2.33 -4.29 34.94
N THR A 95 -2.80 -5.34 34.28
CA THR A 95 -3.98 -5.32 33.39
C THR A 95 -4.87 -6.48 33.76
N GLU A 96 -6.18 -6.22 33.86
CA GLU A 96 -7.22 -7.21 34.06
C GLU A 96 -8.23 -7.13 32.92
N ALA A 97 -8.68 -8.27 32.42
CA ALA A 97 -9.74 -8.35 31.43
C ALA A 97 -10.80 -9.39 31.85
N LYS A 98 -12.06 -9.11 31.54
CA LYS A 98 -13.20 -10.02 31.78
C LYS A 98 -14.01 -10.14 30.48
N ILE A 99 -14.51 -11.33 30.18
CA ILE A 99 -15.23 -11.60 28.93
C ILE A 99 -16.59 -12.20 29.26
N GLY A 100 -17.62 -11.58 28.70
CA GLY A 100 -18.98 -12.05 28.76
C GLY A 100 -19.62 -12.11 27.39
N TYR A 101 -20.75 -12.80 27.25
CA TYR A 101 -21.47 -12.89 25.99
C TYR A 101 -22.97 -13.17 26.19
N ASP A 102 -23.75 -12.81 25.19
CA ASP A 102 -25.12 -13.27 25.00
C ASP A 102 -25.27 -13.87 23.58
N ALA A 103 -26.49 -14.11 23.16
CA ALA A 103 -26.77 -14.68 21.84
C ALA A 103 -26.39 -13.73 20.66
N GLN A 104 -26.21 -12.44 20.91
CA GLN A 104 -26.02 -11.42 19.88
C GLN A 104 -24.72 -10.66 19.99
N ASN A 105 -24.11 -10.59 21.18
CA ASN A 105 -22.95 -9.74 21.44
C ASN A 105 -21.88 -10.48 22.25
N LEU A 106 -20.65 -10.08 22.03
CA LEU A 106 -19.52 -10.33 22.92
C LEU A 106 -19.23 -9.05 23.71
N TYR A 107 -19.07 -9.17 25.01
CA TYR A 107 -18.78 -8.07 25.92
C TYR A 107 -17.40 -8.27 26.53
N ILE A 108 -16.61 -7.22 26.59
CA ILE A 108 -15.27 -7.28 27.20
C ILE A 108 -15.09 -6.06 28.06
N PHE A 109 -14.76 -6.28 29.33
CA PHE A 109 -14.34 -5.23 30.23
C PHE A 109 -12.84 -5.35 30.48
N THR A 110 -12.12 -4.24 30.44
CA THR A 110 -10.70 -4.19 30.73
C THR A 110 -10.40 -3.07 31.72
N ARG A 111 -9.53 -3.38 32.70
CA ARG A 111 -8.98 -2.44 33.67
C ARG A 111 -7.47 -2.37 33.47
N MET A 112 -6.99 -1.21 33.10
CA MET A 112 -5.57 -0.89 32.94
C MET A 112 -5.12 -0.08 34.16
N PHE A 113 -4.56 -0.76 35.16
CA PHE A 113 -4.05 -0.10 36.35
C PHE A 113 -2.91 0.85 36.00
N ASP A 114 -2.82 1.95 36.73
CA ASP A 114 -1.80 2.97 36.54
C ASP A 114 -1.63 3.78 37.84
N ALA A 115 -0.42 3.83 38.35
CA ALA A 115 -0.10 4.57 39.57
C ALA A 115 -0.14 6.10 39.35
N HIS A 116 -0.15 6.55 38.08
CA HIS A 116 -0.11 7.96 37.73
C HIS A 116 -1.17 8.28 36.64
N PRO A 117 -2.47 8.18 36.95
CA PRO A 117 -3.53 8.36 35.97
C PRO A 117 -3.51 9.71 35.22
N ASP A 118 -3.04 10.74 35.89
CA ASP A 118 -2.90 12.09 35.28
C ASP A 118 -1.86 12.17 34.16
N SER A 119 -1.00 11.15 34.08
CA SER A 119 0.06 11.05 33.06
C SER A 119 -0.35 10.20 31.85
N ILE A 120 -1.56 9.65 31.85
CA ILE A 120 -2.09 8.83 30.74
C ILE A 120 -2.20 9.70 29.49
N ILE A 121 -1.54 9.24 28.41
CA ILE A 121 -1.59 9.95 27.13
C ILE A 121 -2.89 9.58 26.42
N SER A 122 -3.80 10.56 26.34
CA SER A 122 -5.14 10.44 25.79
C SER A 122 -5.34 11.45 24.64
N LEU A 123 -5.11 11.02 23.40
CA LEU A 123 -5.25 11.87 22.22
C LEU A 123 -6.57 11.61 21.51
N LEU A 124 -7.30 12.67 21.19
CA LEU A 124 -8.53 12.60 20.42
C LEU A 124 -8.22 12.71 18.92
N SER A 125 -8.61 11.71 18.17
CA SER A 125 -8.48 11.70 16.71
C SER A 125 -9.77 11.21 16.07
N ARG A 126 -9.83 11.29 14.75
CA ARG A 126 -10.86 10.57 13.99
C ARG A 126 -10.67 9.05 14.20
N ARG A 127 -11.78 8.29 14.16
CA ARG A 127 -11.77 6.83 14.09
C ARG A 127 -10.75 6.32 13.05
N ASP A 128 -10.12 5.21 13.35
CA ASP A 128 -9.14 4.46 12.52
C ASP A 128 -7.80 5.18 12.25
N VAL A 129 -7.60 6.35 12.86
CA VAL A 129 -6.30 7.03 12.83
C VAL A 129 -5.45 6.59 14.01
N LYS A 130 -4.29 6.01 13.70
CA LYS A 130 -3.29 5.65 14.73
C LYS A 130 -2.68 6.93 15.32
N THR A 131 -2.71 7.04 16.65
CA THR A 131 -2.09 8.14 17.40
C THR A 131 -1.09 7.59 18.41
N GLU A 132 -0.17 8.45 18.89
CA GLU A 132 0.72 8.14 20.02
C GLU A 132 -0.04 8.30 21.35
N SER A 133 -1.10 7.53 21.49
CA SER A 133 -1.96 7.45 22.69
C SER A 133 -1.87 6.07 23.30
N GLU A 134 -2.10 5.95 24.61
CA GLU A 134 -2.27 4.64 25.24
C GLU A 134 -3.44 3.91 24.57
N GLN A 135 -3.41 2.58 24.55
CA GLN A 135 -4.39 1.78 23.84
C GLN A 135 -4.54 0.40 24.47
N ILE A 136 -5.77 -0.10 24.47
CA ILE A 136 -6.09 -1.52 24.68
C ILE A 136 -6.67 -2.07 23.37
N LYS A 137 -6.25 -3.29 23.00
CA LYS A 137 -6.68 -3.96 21.78
C LYS A 137 -7.14 -5.38 22.08
N ILE A 138 -8.30 -5.73 21.56
CA ILE A 138 -8.88 -7.06 21.61
C ILE A 138 -8.81 -7.68 20.22
N MET A 139 -8.18 -8.83 20.09
CA MET A 139 -8.05 -9.56 18.82
C MET A 139 -8.77 -10.89 18.93
N ILE A 140 -9.65 -11.22 17.97
CA ILE A 140 -10.55 -12.38 18.01
C ILE A 140 -10.43 -13.15 16.70
N ASP A 141 -9.95 -14.38 16.76
CA ASP A 141 -10.02 -15.36 15.67
C ASP A 141 -11.28 -16.20 15.83
N SER A 142 -12.36 -15.76 15.23
CA SER A 142 -13.67 -16.40 15.33
C SER A 142 -13.83 -17.67 14.48
N TYR A 143 -12.93 -17.89 13.51
CA TYR A 143 -12.81 -19.14 12.77
C TYR A 143 -11.98 -20.18 13.48
N HIS A 144 -11.20 -19.77 14.47
CA HIS A 144 -10.17 -20.60 15.13
C HIS A 144 -9.20 -21.23 14.13
N ASP A 145 -8.86 -20.45 13.10
CA ASP A 145 -8.00 -20.90 12.00
C ASP A 145 -6.54 -20.53 12.16
N ARG A 146 -6.22 -19.76 13.23
CA ARG A 146 -4.86 -19.30 13.56
C ARG A 146 -4.19 -18.48 12.46
N ARG A 147 -5.00 -17.82 11.64
CA ARG A 147 -4.55 -17.04 10.48
C ARG A 147 -5.31 -15.74 10.28
N THR A 148 -6.55 -15.73 10.74
CA THR A 148 -7.41 -14.55 10.58
C THR A 148 -7.85 -14.04 11.95
N GLY A 149 -8.18 -12.76 12.05
CA GLY A 149 -8.63 -12.16 13.29
C GLY A 149 -9.33 -10.83 13.07
N TYR A 150 -10.28 -10.52 13.92
CA TYR A 150 -10.92 -9.21 14.01
C TYR A 150 -10.32 -8.47 15.19
N GLU A 151 -9.94 -7.23 14.99
CA GLU A 151 -9.25 -6.43 15.97
C GLU A 151 -10.08 -5.20 16.33
N PHE A 152 -10.29 -4.99 17.61
CA PHE A 152 -11.04 -3.87 18.18
C PHE A 152 -10.15 -3.17 19.19
N ALA A 153 -9.77 -1.95 18.90
CA ALA A 153 -8.89 -1.16 19.74
C ALA A 153 -9.54 0.16 20.16
N VAL A 154 -9.24 0.58 21.37
CA VAL A 154 -9.70 1.88 21.89
C VAL A 154 -8.57 2.53 22.69
N ASN A 155 -8.51 3.86 22.63
CA ASN A 155 -7.64 4.66 23.51
C ASN A 155 -8.45 5.29 24.66
N PRO A 156 -7.81 5.89 25.68
CA PRO A 156 -8.54 6.47 26.82
C PRO A 156 -9.49 7.62 26.45
N ALA A 157 -9.31 8.26 25.27
CA ALA A 157 -10.24 9.27 24.75
C ALA A 157 -11.47 8.69 24.05
N GLY A 158 -11.66 7.36 24.04
CA GLY A 158 -12.77 6.69 23.37
C GLY A 158 -12.63 6.61 21.84
N VAL A 159 -11.45 6.86 21.29
CA VAL A 159 -11.20 6.75 19.85
C VAL A 159 -11.10 5.28 19.47
N LYS A 160 -12.03 4.82 18.66
CA LYS A 160 -12.12 3.46 18.14
C LYS A 160 -11.18 3.25 16.95
N ARG A 161 -10.60 2.06 16.87
CA ARG A 161 -9.90 1.54 15.69
C ARG A 161 -10.27 0.08 15.54
N ASP A 162 -10.57 -0.32 14.32
CA ASP A 162 -10.82 -1.71 13.99
C ASP A 162 -10.16 -2.08 12.67
N TYR A 163 -9.74 -3.31 12.57
CA TYR A 163 -9.14 -3.88 11.36
C TYR A 163 -9.25 -5.40 11.36
N TYR A 164 -9.03 -5.97 10.20
CA TYR A 164 -9.08 -7.40 10.00
C TYR A 164 -7.68 -7.93 9.70
N THR A 165 -7.20 -8.88 10.50
CA THR A 165 -5.95 -9.58 10.26
C THR A 165 -6.19 -10.78 9.36
N TYR A 166 -5.37 -10.92 8.32
CA TYR A 166 -5.36 -12.05 7.40
C TYR A 166 -3.93 -12.52 7.14
N ASP A 167 -3.79 -13.75 6.62
CA ASP A 167 -2.49 -14.39 6.38
C ASP A 167 -1.53 -14.33 7.58
N ASP A 168 -2.14 -14.46 8.78
CA ASP A 168 -1.46 -14.55 10.08
C ASP A 168 -0.84 -13.25 10.62
N SER A 169 -0.63 -12.23 9.79
CA SER A 169 0.04 -10.99 10.25
C SER A 169 -0.25 -9.75 9.41
N ARG A 170 -1.00 -9.88 8.31
CA ARG A 170 -1.35 -8.74 7.47
C ARG A 170 -2.61 -8.09 7.99
N GLU A 171 -2.59 -6.78 8.14
CA GLU A 171 -3.73 -5.99 8.60
C GLU A 171 -4.45 -5.35 7.39
N ASP A 172 -5.77 -5.54 7.33
CA ASP A 172 -6.69 -4.77 6.48
C ASP A 172 -7.31 -3.68 7.36
N ILE A 173 -6.72 -2.49 7.33
CA ILE A 173 -7.15 -1.32 8.12
C ILE A 173 -8.41 -0.66 7.54
N THR A 174 -8.97 -1.20 6.48
CA THR A 174 -10.15 -0.66 5.80
C THR A 174 -11.42 -1.42 6.17
N TRP A 175 -11.28 -2.53 6.89
CA TRP A 175 -12.41 -3.21 7.49
C TRP A 175 -13.01 -2.34 8.59
N ASP A 176 -14.29 -2.08 8.51
CA ASP A 176 -15.03 -1.17 9.39
C ASP A 176 -16.24 -1.90 10.00
N ALA A 177 -16.32 -1.94 11.33
CA ALA A 177 -17.40 -2.57 12.07
C ALA A 177 -18.21 -1.54 12.86
N VAL A 178 -19.49 -1.83 13.09
CA VAL A 178 -20.33 -1.03 14.00
C VAL A 178 -20.35 -1.71 15.36
N TRP A 179 -19.65 -1.14 16.31
CA TRP A 179 -19.52 -1.62 17.69
C TRP A 179 -19.48 -0.46 18.68
N ASP A 180 -19.69 -0.75 19.96
CA ASP A 180 -19.71 0.26 20.99
C ASP A 180 -18.61 0.05 22.01
N VAL A 181 -18.15 1.14 22.58
CA VAL A 181 -17.18 1.14 23.69
C VAL A 181 -17.35 2.39 24.53
N ALA A 182 -17.21 2.24 25.83
CA ALA A 182 -17.05 3.35 26.77
C ALA A 182 -15.70 3.25 27.48
N THR A 183 -15.06 4.38 27.67
CA THR A 183 -13.78 4.50 28.38
C THR A 183 -13.89 5.47 29.53
N ARG A 184 -13.14 5.22 30.59
CA ARG A 184 -13.12 6.08 31.77
C ARG A 184 -11.73 6.11 32.38
N ILE A 185 -11.26 7.30 32.76
CA ILE A 185 -10.05 7.46 33.58
C ILE A 185 -10.52 7.72 35.02
N ASP A 186 -9.95 7.01 35.97
CA ASP A 186 -10.22 7.15 37.40
C ASP A 186 -8.91 7.14 38.24
N SER A 187 -9.01 7.10 39.56
CA SER A 187 -7.85 7.13 40.45
C SER A 187 -6.97 5.86 40.42
N LEU A 188 -7.44 4.77 39.79
CA LEU A 188 -6.70 3.50 39.67
C LEU A 188 -6.05 3.32 38.29
N GLY A 189 -6.37 4.18 37.30
CA GLY A 189 -5.91 4.08 35.92
C GLY A 189 -7.04 4.39 34.93
N TRP A 190 -7.29 3.49 34.00
CA TRP A 190 -8.41 3.64 33.07
C TRP A 190 -9.08 2.32 32.74
N THR A 191 -10.31 2.40 32.27
CA THR A 191 -11.15 1.25 31.88
C THR A 191 -11.62 1.39 30.46
N ALA A 192 -11.91 0.25 29.84
CA ALA A 192 -12.64 0.20 28.59
C ALA A 192 -13.64 -0.96 28.62
N GLU A 193 -14.88 -0.68 28.23
CA GLU A 193 -15.98 -1.63 28.18
C GLU A 193 -16.51 -1.71 26.77
N PHE A 194 -16.41 -2.90 26.16
CA PHE A 194 -16.73 -3.14 24.76
C PHE A 194 -18.05 -3.90 24.62
N ARG A 195 -18.85 -3.54 23.63
CA ARG A 195 -19.92 -4.34 23.06
C ARG A 195 -19.63 -4.60 21.60
N ILE A 196 -19.34 -5.83 21.24
CA ILE A 196 -19.02 -6.26 19.88
C ILE A 196 -20.20 -7.12 19.38
N PRO A 197 -21.06 -6.61 18.48
CA PRO A 197 -22.13 -7.41 17.92
C PRO A 197 -21.58 -8.57 17.09
N LEU A 198 -22.06 -9.78 17.35
CA LEU A 198 -21.65 -10.98 16.63
C LEU A 198 -21.98 -10.93 15.13
N SER A 199 -22.89 -10.04 14.73
CA SER A 199 -23.16 -9.74 13.32
C SER A 199 -21.99 -9.07 12.60
N GLN A 200 -21.04 -8.46 13.31
CA GLN A 200 -19.87 -7.80 12.72
C GLN A 200 -18.71 -8.76 12.46
N ILE A 201 -18.69 -9.92 13.10
CA ILE A 201 -17.68 -10.96 12.91
C ILE A 201 -18.29 -12.18 12.24
N ARG A 202 -17.49 -12.92 11.50
CA ARG A 202 -17.92 -14.13 10.79
C ARG A 202 -17.40 -15.36 11.52
N TYR A 203 -18.25 -16.36 11.74
CA TYR A 203 -17.86 -17.62 12.38
C TYR A 203 -18.68 -18.79 11.86
N PRO A 204 -18.16 -20.03 11.86
CA PRO A 204 -18.90 -21.20 11.43
C PRO A 204 -20.06 -21.50 12.40
N LYS A 205 -21.15 -22.07 11.93
CA LYS A 205 -22.27 -22.48 12.78
C LYS A 205 -21.88 -23.74 13.58
N ALA A 206 -21.98 -23.66 14.91
CA ALA A 206 -21.73 -24.76 15.82
C ALA A 206 -22.59 -24.63 17.08
N ALA A 207 -22.74 -25.71 17.87
CA ALA A 207 -23.43 -25.66 19.15
C ALA A 207 -22.59 -25.02 20.26
N GLU A 208 -21.29 -25.18 20.17
CA GLU A 208 -20.30 -24.59 21.06
C GLU A 208 -19.14 -24.10 20.20
N HIS A 209 -18.62 -22.92 20.54
CA HIS A 209 -17.53 -22.28 19.81
C HIS A 209 -16.31 -22.11 20.70
N THR A 210 -15.15 -22.31 20.11
CA THR A 210 -13.88 -21.85 20.63
C THR A 210 -13.33 -20.80 19.66
N PHE A 211 -13.07 -19.59 20.16
CA PHE A 211 -12.44 -18.54 19.39
C PHE A 211 -10.96 -18.44 19.76
N GLY A 212 -10.11 -17.98 18.86
CA GLY A 212 -8.79 -17.50 19.27
C GLY A 212 -8.90 -16.10 19.86
N ILE A 213 -8.07 -15.77 20.88
CA ILE A 213 -8.07 -14.45 21.50
C ILE A 213 -6.67 -14.00 21.88
N MET A 214 -6.39 -12.73 21.67
CA MET A 214 -5.24 -12.03 22.22
C MET A 214 -5.65 -10.62 22.65
N ILE A 215 -5.16 -10.19 23.80
CA ILE A 215 -5.39 -8.85 24.34
C ILE A 215 -4.02 -8.17 24.46
N THR A 216 -3.88 -6.94 23.95
CA THR A 216 -2.63 -6.19 24.08
C THR A 216 -2.89 -4.80 24.63
N ARG A 217 -1.99 -4.32 25.47
CA ARG A 217 -1.96 -2.97 26.02
C ARG A 217 -0.70 -2.25 25.54
N ASP A 218 -0.86 -1.04 25.05
CA ASP A 218 0.24 -0.15 24.71
C ASP A 218 0.33 0.98 25.76
N ILE A 219 1.47 1.09 26.47
CA ILE A 219 1.77 2.15 27.44
C ILE A 219 2.78 3.08 26.80
N VAL A 220 2.30 4.14 26.15
CA VAL A 220 3.14 4.98 25.27
C VAL A 220 4.22 5.73 26.04
N ARG A 221 3.92 6.25 27.24
CA ARG A 221 4.91 7.03 28.01
C ARG A 221 6.13 6.22 28.45
N THR A 222 5.95 4.92 28.78
CA THR A 222 7.06 3.98 29.11
C THR A 222 7.57 3.27 27.86
N SER A 223 6.87 3.38 26.74
CA SER A 223 7.14 2.65 25.50
C SER A 223 7.10 1.13 25.74
N GLU A 224 6.18 0.68 26.55
CA GLU A 224 5.95 -0.71 26.89
C GLU A 224 4.71 -1.23 26.18
N ARG A 225 4.76 -2.50 25.80
CA ARG A 225 3.65 -3.20 25.18
C ARG A 225 3.52 -4.57 25.83
N ASP A 226 2.32 -4.83 26.34
CA ASP A 226 1.99 -6.06 27.04
C ASP A 226 0.99 -6.88 26.24
N SER A 227 0.98 -8.18 26.45
CA SER A 227 -0.02 -9.06 25.84
C SER A 227 -0.43 -10.21 26.75
N TRP A 228 -1.63 -10.67 26.52
CA TRP A 228 -2.14 -11.94 27.01
C TRP A 228 -2.87 -12.64 25.85
N PRO A 229 -2.47 -13.87 25.46
CA PRO A 229 -1.21 -14.58 25.83
C PRO A 229 0.04 -13.81 25.44
N LEU A 230 1.18 -14.23 25.93
CA LEU A 230 2.46 -13.61 25.54
C LEU A 230 2.70 -13.72 24.05
N TYR A 231 2.76 -12.57 23.38
CA TYR A 231 3.20 -12.46 21.99
C TYR A 231 4.74 -12.53 21.92
N ARG A 232 5.26 -13.47 21.15
CA ARG A 232 6.70 -13.63 20.93
C ARG A 232 7.13 -13.07 19.58
N ARG A 233 7.89 -11.99 19.61
CA ARG A 233 8.43 -11.34 18.39
C ARG A 233 9.43 -12.21 17.62
N SER A 234 10.02 -13.20 18.28
CA SER A 234 10.90 -14.20 17.67
C SER A 234 10.16 -15.24 16.83
N LYS A 235 8.86 -15.40 17.04
CA LYS A 235 7.97 -16.24 16.21
C LYS A 235 7.36 -15.39 15.11
N ARG A 236 7.05 -16.03 13.99
CA ARG A 236 6.29 -15.39 12.94
C ARG A 236 4.80 -15.44 13.27
N GLY A 237 4.08 -14.44 12.76
CA GLY A 237 2.62 -14.37 12.83
C GLY A 237 2.12 -13.70 14.12
N ILE A 238 0.85 -13.37 14.10
CA ILE A 238 0.12 -12.79 15.22
C ILE A 238 -1.04 -13.72 15.58
N ALA A 239 -1.91 -14.04 14.61
CA ALA A 239 -3.10 -14.87 14.84
C ALA A 239 -2.74 -16.32 15.26
N SER A 240 -1.63 -16.85 14.77
CA SER A 240 -1.11 -18.16 15.18
C SER A 240 -0.66 -18.25 16.65
N GLN A 241 -0.51 -17.10 17.33
CA GLN A 241 -0.09 -17.02 18.73
C GLN A 241 -1.26 -16.69 19.69
N PHE A 242 -2.51 -16.63 19.21
CA PHE A 242 -3.68 -16.39 20.04
C PHE A 242 -3.90 -17.57 21.02
N GLY A 243 -4.42 -17.26 22.19
CA GLY A 243 -4.97 -18.23 23.15
C GLY A 243 -6.35 -18.71 22.74
N ASP A 244 -6.97 -19.58 23.54
CA ASP A 244 -8.32 -20.07 23.33
C ASP A 244 -9.34 -19.33 24.21
N LEU A 245 -10.42 -18.88 23.63
CA LEU A 245 -11.63 -18.41 24.32
C LEU A 245 -12.70 -19.47 24.19
N THR A 246 -13.04 -20.10 25.32
CA THR A 246 -13.99 -21.21 25.43
C THR A 246 -15.29 -20.79 26.13
N GLY A 247 -16.26 -21.71 26.23
CA GLY A 247 -17.52 -21.49 26.94
C GLY A 247 -18.60 -20.78 26.11
N LEU A 248 -18.36 -20.47 24.87
CA LEU A 248 -19.30 -19.78 23.99
C LEU A 248 -20.35 -20.75 23.44
N ARG A 249 -21.60 -20.65 23.93
CA ARG A 249 -22.71 -21.53 23.54
C ARG A 249 -23.93 -20.75 23.14
N GLY A 250 -24.71 -21.27 22.22
CA GLY A 250 -26.00 -20.68 21.83
C GLY A 250 -25.84 -19.32 21.11
N LEU A 251 -24.67 -19.07 20.48
CA LEU A 251 -24.47 -17.89 19.69
C LEU A 251 -25.45 -17.86 18.52
N GLY A 252 -26.11 -16.73 18.30
CA GLY A 252 -27.03 -16.51 17.19
C GLY A 252 -26.33 -16.68 15.86
N SER A 253 -27.08 -16.97 14.80
CA SER A 253 -26.57 -16.81 13.42
C SER A 253 -27.23 -15.54 12.87
N PRO A 254 -26.63 -14.37 13.10
CA PRO A 254 -27.27 -13.12 12.74
C PRO A 254 -27.36 -12.99 11.23
N HIS A 255 -28.57 -12.76 10.74
CA HIS A 255 -28.78 -12.27 9.40
C HIS A 255 -28.29 -10.82 9.37
N ARG A 256 -27.21 -10.55 8.70
CA ARG A 256 -26.69 -9.20 8.51
C ARG A 256 -27.26 -8.64 7.22
N LEU A 257 -28.10 -7.63 7.33
CA LEU A 257 -28.56 -6.84 6.19
C LEU A 257 -28.34 -5.36 6.52
N GLU A 258 -27.36 -4.76 5.91
CA GLU A 258 -27.05 -3.34 6.03
C GLU A 258 -27.29 -2.68 4.69
N ILE A 259 -27.99 -1.55 4.71
CA ILE A 259 -28.26 -0.73 3.53
C ILE A 259 -27.82 0.69 3.85
N ALA A 260 -27.03 1.30 2.99
CA ALA A 260 -26.57 2.67 3.16
C ALA A 260 -26.87 3.51 1.90
N PRO A 261 -28.14 3.96 1.71
CA PRO A 261 -28.45 4.93 0.67
C PRO A 261 -27.72 6.25 0.92
N TYR A 262 -27.35 6.93 -0.17
CA TYR A 262 -26.72 8.25 -0.08
C TYR A 262 -27.14 9.15 -1.24
N VAL A 263 -27.01 10.45 -0.97
CA VAL A 263 -27.18 11.52 -1.93
C VAL A 263 -25.90 12.35 -1.98
N VAL A 264 -25.48 12.70 -3.17
CA VAL A 264 -24.31 13.56 -3.41
C VAL A 264 -24.75 14.75 -4.24
N SER A 265 -24.41 15.95 -3.79
CA SER A 265 -24.50 17.19 -4.55
C SER A 265 -23.09 17.70 -4.82
N LYS A 266 -22.69 17.79 -6.09
CA LYS A 266 -21.35 18.21 -6.51
C LYS A 266 -21.45 19.45 -7.38
N ASN A 267 -20.79 20.54 -6.98
CA ASN A 267 -20.62 21.76 -7.76
C ASN A 267 -19.16 21.82 -8.23
N VAL A 268 -18.96 21.93 -9.53
CA VAL A 268 -17.64 22.02 -10.16
C VAL A 268 -17.54 23.36 -10.88
N SER A 269 -16.43 24.07 -10.68
CA SER A 269 -16.10 25.30 -11.37
C SER A 269 -14.69 25.17 -11.93
N VAL A 270 -14.55 25.12 -13.24
CA VAL A 270 -13.25 25.02 -13.94
C VAL A 270 -12.96 26.28 -14.75
N PRO A 271 -11.69 26.75 -14.75
CA PRO A 271 -11.33 27.93 -15.55
C PRO A 271 -11.46 27.60 -17.03
N ARG A 272 -11.95 28.60 -17.79
CA ARG A 272 -12.03 28.59 -19.27
C ARG A 272 -11.44 29.89 -19.82
N PRO A 273 -11.10 29.97 -21.09
CA PRO A 273 -10.58 31.20 -21.68
C PRO A 273 -11.51 32.43 -21.47
N ASP A 274 -12.82 32.20 -21.53
CA ASP A 274 -13.89 33.19 -21.40
C ASP A 274 -14.48 33.37 -19.99
N GLY A 275 -13.88 32.71 -18.99
CA GLY A 275 -14.35 32.79 -17.59
C GLY A 275 -14.27 31.50 -16.84
N PHE A 276 -15.40 31.00 -16.34
CA PHE A 276 -15.51 29.71 -15.62
C PHE A 276 -16.67 28.88 -16.18
N GLY A 277 -16.35 27.64 -16.56
CA GLY A 277 -17.35 26.60 -16.75
C GLY A 277 -17.87 26.12 -15.38
N ARG A 278 -19.19 26.08 -15.23
CA ARG A 278 -19.82 25.60 -13.98
C ARG A 278 -20.75 24.43 -14.25
N ALA A 279 -20.64 23.39 -13.46
CA ALA A 279 -21.50 22.22 -13.53
C ALA A 279 -22.02 21.86 -12.13
N GLN A 280 -23.34 21.61 -12.04
CA GLN A 280 -23.98 21.09 -10.85
C GLN A 280 -24.43 19.67 -11.17
N LYS A 281 -23.94 18.69 -10.41
CA LYS A 281 -24.32 17.29 -10.55
C LYS A 281 -24.92 16.80 -9.25
N GLN A 282 -26.06 16.13 -9.37
CA GLN A 282 -26.65 15.37 -8.26
C GLN A 282 -26.58 13.89 -8.58
N THR A 283 -26.21 13.10 -7.60
CA THR A 283 -26.06 11.66 -7.72
C THR A 283 -26.76 11.00 -6.54
N VAL A 284 -27.54 9.97 -6.84
CA VAL A 284 -28.11 9.08 -5.84
C VAL A 284 -27.47 7.72 -6.04
N GLY A 285 -27.06 7.11 -4.96
CA GLY A 285 -26.49 5.79 -4.96
C GLY A 285 -26.77 5.07 -3.66
N GLY A 286 -26.22 3.88 -3.50
CA GLY A 286 -26.40 3.12 -2.28
C GLY A 286 -25.46 1.94 -2.21
N ASP A 287 -25.11 1.61 -0.98
CA ASP A 287 -24.31 0.44 -0.64
C ASP A 287 -25.19 -0.58 0.09
N LEU A 288 -24.97 -1.85 -0.19
CA LEU A 288 -25.63 -3.00 0.41
C LEU A 288 -24.58 -3.94 0.97
N LYS A 289 -24.72 -4.36 2.21
CA LYS A 289 -23.96 -5.47 2.78
C LYS A 289 -24.90 -6.52 3.31
N TYR A 290 -24.84 -7.73 2.75
CA TYR A 290 -25.72 -8.82 3.08
C TYR A 290 -24.96 -10.10 3.45
N GLY A 291 -25.19 -10.59 4.64
CA GLY A 291 -24.71 -11.91 5.08
C GLY A 291 -25.51 -13.02 4.39
N VAL A 292 -24.98 -13.54 3.28
CA VAL A 292 -25.60 -14.67 2.55
C VAL A 292 -25.65 -15.92 3.43
N THR A 293 -24.58 -16.11 4.19
CA THR A 293 -24.47 -17.10 5.27
C THR A 293 -23.71 -16.47 6.43
N SER A 294 -23.54 -17.17 7.55
CA SER A 294 -22.74 -16.68 8.68
C SER A 294 -21.29 -16.37 8.32
N ASN A 295 -20.80 -16.87 7.19
CA ASN A 295 -19.40 -16.78 6.77
C ASN A 295 -19.18 -16.31 5.31
N LEU A 296 -20.25 -15.98 4.58
CA LEU A 296 -20.21 -15.36 3.26
C LEU A 296 -20.98 -14.04 3.25
N THR A 297 -20.35 -12.97 2.81
CA THR A 297 -20.94 -11.63 2.70
C THR A 297 -20.94 -11.17 1.25
N LEU A 298 -22.08 -10.68 0.81
CA LEU A 298 -22.28 -9.94 -0.42
C LEU A 298 -22.20 -8.43 -0.11
N ASP A 299 -21.24 -7.74 -0.68
CA ASP A 299 -21.17 -6.29 -0.71
C ASP A 299 -21.53 -5.83 -2.12
N ALA A 300 -22.46 -4.90 -2.25
CA ALA A 300 -22.85 -4.35 -3.55
C ALA A 300 -22.96 -2.83 -3.47
N THR A 301 -22.67 -2.16 -4.56
CA THR A 301 -22.80 -0.72 -4.70
C THR A 301 -23.42 -0.36 -6.03
N VAL A 302 -24.30 0.62 -6.03
CA VAL A 302 -24.92 1.17 -7.23
C VAL A 302 -24.57 2.65 -7.31
N ASN A 303 -24.05 3.05 -8.48
CA ASN A 303 -23.65 4.42 -8.80
C ASN A 303 -22.73 5.05 -7.73
N PRO A 304 -21.60 4.37 -7.35
CA PRO A 304 -20.74 4.83 -6.26
C PRO A 304 -20.10 6.19 -6.54
N ASP A 305 -20.07 7.04 -5.52
CA ASP A 305 -19.33 8.31 -5.54
C ASP A 305 -18.22 8.29 -4.48
N PHE A 306 -17.00 8.56 -4.92
CA PHE A 306 -15.78 8.54 -4.11
C PHE A 306 -15.17 9.95 -3.93
N GLY A 307 -15.95 10.99 -4.14
CA GLY A 307 -15.48 12.39 -4.03
C GLY A 307 -14.98 12.82 -2.66
N GLN A 308 -15.24 12.02 -1.62
CA GLN A 308 -14.69 12.23 -0.26
C GLN A 308 -13.26 11.67 -0.07
N VAL A 309 -12.76 10.93 -1.04
CA VAL A 309 -11.40 10.35 -0.97
C VAL A 309 -10.35 11.41 -1.27
N GLU A 310 -9.25 11.40 -0.52
CA GLU A 310 -8.13 12.31 -0.74
C GLU A 310 -7.56 12.16 -2.15
N ALA A 311 -7.22 13.27 -2.80
CA ALA A 311 -6.58 13.23 -4.12
C ALA A 311 -5.18 12.62 -4.04
N ASP A 312 -4.77 11.97 -5.13
CA ASP A 312 -3.39 11.47 -5.24
C ASP A 312 -2.38 12.63 -5.20
N PRO A 313 -1.18 12.42 -4.63
CA PRO A 313 -0.17 13.46 -4.53
C PRO A 313 0.32 13.91 -5.90
N ALA A 314 0.68 15.20 -6.01
CA ALA A 314 1.25 15.77 -7.22
C ALA A 314 2.60 15.13 -7.57
N GLN A 315 2.75 14.70 -8.83
CA GLN A 315 3.99 14.09 -9.32
C GLN A 315 4.18 14.31 -10.82
N LEU A 316 5.43 14.47 -11.22
CA LEU A 316 5.82 14.49 -12.63
C LEU A 316 6.57 13.19 -12.97
N ASN A 317 5.98 12.34 -13.82
CA ASN A 317 6.59 11.09 -14.28
C ASN A 317 7.29 11.29 -15.63
N LEU A 318 8.61 11.32 -15.63
CA LEU A 318 9.46 11.37 -16.83
C LEU A 318 9.96 10.00 -17.28
N THR A 319 9.54 8.91 -16.63
CA THR A 319 9.96 7.56 -16.97
C THR A 319 9.07 6.94 -18.05
N ALA A 320 9.46 5.76 -18.56
CA ALA A 320 8.63 4.98 -19.48
C ALA A 320 7.56 4.14 -18.76
N PHE A 321 7.59 4.09 -17.43
CA PHE A 321 6.76 3.21 -16.62
C PHE A 321 5.54 3.93 -16.06
N GLU A 322 4.42 3.21 -15.96
CA GLU A 322 3.23 3.69 -15.26
C GLU A 322 3.48 3.75 -13.74
N THR A 323 3.06 4.83 -13.09
CA THR A 323 3.12 4.95 -11.64
C THR A 323 2.05 4.09 -10.97
N PHE A 324 2.44 3.26 -10.01
CA PHE A 324 1.50 2.53 -9.17
C PHE A 324 0.94 3.44 -8.07
N LEU A 325 -0.40 3.52 -7.98
CA LEU A 325 -1.09 4.26 -6.93
C LEU A 325 -1.90 3.27 -6.08
N ALA A 326 -1.82 3.42 -4.76
CA ALA A 326 -2.61 2.58 -3.85
C ALA A 326 -4.11 2.84 -4.01
N GLU A 327 -4.97 1.83 -3.82
CA GLU A 327 -6.42 2.00 -3.80
C GLU A 327 -6.83 2.80 -2.56
N GLN A 328 -7.82 3.67 -2.69
CA GLN A 328 -8.33 4.50 -1.61
C GLN A 328 -9.86 4.47 -1.51
N ARG A 329 -10.54 3.84 -2.46
CA ARG A 329 -12.01 3.77 -2.51
C ARG A 329 -12.52 2.66 -1.61
N PRO A 330 -13.38 2.95 -0.60
CA PRO A 330 -13.78 2.00 0.45
C PRO A 330 -14.31 0.66 -0.08
N PHE A 331 -15.19 0.68 -1.07
CA PHE A 331 -15.75 -0.55 -1.66
C PHE A 331 -14.67 -1.51 -2.20
N PHE A 332 -13.60 -0.97 -2.77
CA PHE A 332 -12.51 -1.77 -3.33
C PHE A 332 -11.40 -2.09 -2.32
N LEU A 333 -11.41 -1.45 -1.16
CA LEU A 333 -10.42 -1.70 -0.10
C LEU A 333 -10.84 -2.86 0.79
N GLU A 334 -12.07 -2.87 1.28
CA GLU A 334 -12.55 -3.86 2.23
C GLU A 334 -12.49 -5.29 1.67
N GLY A 335 -11.84 -6.18 2.41
CA GLY A 335 -11.73 -7.60 2.08
C GLY A 335 -10.84 -7.91 0.86
N THR A 336 -10.00 -6.96 0.44
CA THR A 336 -9.11 -7.16 -0.73
C THR A 336 -8.04 -8.21 -0.52
N GLY A 337 -7.69 -8.54 0.71
CA GLY A 337 -6.74 -9.59 1.04
C GLY A 337 -7.07 -10.94 0.39
N ILE A 338 -8.36 -11.23 0.18
CA ILE A 338 -8.80 -12.47 -0.48
C ILE A 338 -8.39 -12.51 -1.96
N PHE A 339 -8.29 -11.35 -2.63
CA PHE A 339 -7.89 -11.25 -4.04
C PHE A 339 -6.38 -11.16 -4.24
N SER A 340 -5.58 -11.41 -3.20
CA SER A 340 -4.12 -11.50 -3.36
C SER A 340 -3.75 -12.76 -4.15
N PHE A 341 -2.80 -12.59 -5.09
CA PHE A 341 -2.20 -13.67 -5.84
C PHE A 341 -0.68 -13.56 -5.68
N ASN A 342 0.02 -14.66 -5.48
CA ASN A 342 1.47 -14.64 -5.35
C ASN A 342 2.10 -14.08 -6.64
N GLY A 343 2.82 -12.97 -6.52
CA GLY A 343 3.51 -12.32 -7.62
C GLY A 343 4.01 -10.97 -7.16
N ASP A 344 5.32 -10.73 -7.28
CA ASP A 344 5.93 -9.49 -6.81
C ASP A 344 5.97 -8.44 -7.94
N ALA A 345 6.34 -8.81 -9.17
CA ALA A 345 6.46 -7.90 -10.30
C ALA A 345 5.17 -7.72 -11.11
N SER A 346 4.18 -8.60 -10.95
CA SER A 346 2.90 -8.50 -11.64
C SER A 346 1.72 -8.68 -10.69
N ARG A 347 0.73 -7.82 -10.81
CA ARG A 347 -0.54 -7.96 -10.09
C ARG A 347 -1.64 -8.34 -11.07
N MET A 348 -2.30 -9.47 -10.86
CA MET A 348 -3.43 -9.89 -11.69
C MET A 348 -4.67 -9.05 -11.46
N PHE A 349 -4.84 -8.48 -10.27
CA PHE A 349 -5.93 -7.58 -9.93
C PHE A 349 -5.42 -6.26 -9.35
N TYR A 350 -5.89 -5.16 -9.96
CA TYR A 350 -5.63 -3.80 -9.55
C TYR A 350 -6.92 -2.98 -9.72
N SER A 351 -7.64 -2.77 -8.66
CA SER A 351 -8.98 -2.20 -8.65
C SER A 351 -9.07 -0.80 -9.28
N ARG A 352 -7.99 -0.01 -9.27
CA ARG A 352 -7.96 1.31 -9.93
C ARG A 352 -8.11 1.26 -11.45
N ARG A 353 -8.06 0.09 -12.07
CA ARG A 353 -8.45 -0.07 -13.49
C ARG A 353 -9.94 0.15 -13.71
N ILE A 354 -10.76 -0.15 -12.68
CA ILE A 354 -12.21 0.06 -12.73
C ILE A 354 -12.50 1.52 -12.42
N GLY A 355 -13.09 2.24 -13.38
CA GLY A 355 -13.42 3.65 -13.23
C GLY A 355 -12.25 4.63 -13.45
N ARG A 356 -11.14 4.20 -14.05
CA ARG A 356 -9.98 5.06 -14.40
C ARG A 356 -10.40 6.22 -15.34
N ALA A 357 -9.47 7.16 -15.56
CA ALA A 357 -9.64 8.22 -16.53
C ALA A 357 -9.93 7.66 -17.95
N PRO A 358 -10.74 8.33 -18.76
CA PRO A 358 -11.07 7.89 -20.12
C PRO A 358 -9.82 7.69 -20.99
N GLN A 359 -9.69 6.49 -21.58
CA GLN A 359 -8.49 6.04 -22.28
C GLN A 359 -8.34 6.65 -23.68
N LEU A 360 -9.42 7.14 -24.25
CA LEU A 360 -9.47 7.70 -25.60
C LEU A 360 -9.65 9.23 -25.59
N SER A 361 -9.43 9.89 -24.45
CA SER A 361 -9.52 11.36 -24.32
C SER A 361 -8.68 12.12 -25.36
N GLY A 362 -7.52 11.57 -25.74
CA GLY A 362 -6.68 12.14 -26.80
C GLY A 362 -7.28 12.11 -28.22
N LEU A 363 -8.49 11.57 -28.43
CA LEU A 363 -9.25 11.68 -29.68
C LEU A 363 -10.04 12.99 -29.78
N VAL A 364 -10.23 13.68 -28.67
CA VAL A 364 -10.95 14.95 -28.62
C VAL A 364 -10.00 16.06 -29.05
N SER A 365 -10.32 16.73 -30.15
CA SER A 365 -9.48 17.82 -30.70
C SER A 365 -9.79 19.17 -30.06
N ASP A 366 -10.94 19.35 -29.44
CA ASP A 366 -11.33 20.60 -28.79
C ASP A 366 -10.57 20.79 -27.48
N PRO A 367 -9.69 21.78 -27.36
CA PRO A 367 -8.93 22.04 -26.13
C PRO A 367 -9.82 22.52 -24.97
N ASN A 368 -11.05 22.97 -25.25
CA ASN A 368 -12.02 23.45 -24.25
C ASN A 368 -13.05 22.35 -23.88
N ALA A 369 -12.89 21.14 -24.39
CA ALA A 369 -13.80 20.04 -24.09
C ALA A 369 -13.73 19.68 -22.59
N ASP A 370 -14.90 19.45 -22.00
CA ASP A 370 -15.02 18.95 -20.65
C ASP A 370 -14.77 17.43 -20.64
N ILE A 371 -13.52 17.05 -20.38
CA ILE A 371 -13.10 15.65 -20.29
C ILE A 371 -13.15 15.22 -18.82
N PRO A 372 -13.99 14.25 -18.46
CA PRO A 372 -14.06 13.78 -17.07
C PRO A 372 -12.77 13.11 -16.64
N ALA A 373 -12.34 13.39 -15.39
CA ALA A 373 -11.14 12.79 -14.81
C ALA A 373 -11.30 11.28 -14.49
N THR A 374 -12.53 10.78 -14.40
CA THR A 374 -12.84 9.37 -14.06
C THR A 374 -14.04 8.89 -14.87
N THR A 375 -14.09 7.58 -15.08
CA THR A 375 -15.24 6.90 -15.69
C THR A 375 -16.23 6.47 -14.60
N PRO A 376 -17.55 6.75 -14.73
CA PRO A 376 -18.52 6.36 -13.72
C PRO A 376 -18.67 4.83 -13.66
N ILE A 377 -18.70 4.32 -12.43
CA ILE A 377 -19.05 2.94 -12.16
C ILE A 377 -20.57 2.86 -12.01
N LEU A 378 -21.25 2.11 -12.88
CA LEU A 378 -22.70 1.97 -12.81
C LEU A 378 -23.10 1.11 -11.62
N GLY A 379 -22.33 0.06 -11.36
CA GLY A 379 -22.51 -0.81 -10.22
C GLY A 379 -21.35 -1.78 -10.07
N ALA A 380 -21.19 -2.28 -8.85
CA ALA A 380 -20.26 -3.34 -8.54
C ALA A 380 -20.82 -4.23 -7.43
N ALA A 381 -20.45 -5.51 -7.45
CA ALA A 381 -20.82 -6.48 -6.42
C ALA A 381 -19.64 -7.38 -6.10
N LYS A 382 -19.48 -7.69 -4.81
CA LYS A 382 -18.36 -8.49 -4.30
C LYS A 382 -18.92 -9.51 -3.30
N LEU A 383 -18.68 -10.80 -3.55
CA LEU A 383 -18.99 -11.87 -2.59
C LEU A 383 -17.69 -12.40 -2.01
N THR A 384 -17.54 -12.33 -0.70
CA THR A 384 -16.32 -12.74 -0.01
C THR A 384 -16.63 -13.56 1.23
N GLY A 385 -15.76 -14.49 1.56
CA GLY A 385 -15.82 -15.22 2.83
C GLY A 385 -15.04 -16.53 2.82
N ARG A 386 -15.19 -17.28 3.90
CA ARG A 386 -14.51 -18.55 4.12
C ARG A 386 -15.51 -19.62 4.51
N LEU A 387 -15.55 -20.68 3.75
CA LEU A 387 -16.42 -21.83 4.01
C LEU A 387 -15.90 -22.68 5.17
N ALA A 388 -16.77 -23.44 5.81
CA ALA A 388 -16.39 -24.35 6.88
C ALA A 388 -15.37 -25.43 6.43
N SER A 389 -15.29 -25.72 5.13
CA SER A 389 -14.27 -26.59 4.52
C SER A 389 -12.86 -26.00 4.54
N GLY A 390 -12.66 -24.75 4.99
CA GLY A 390 -11.41 -24.02 4.89
C GLY A 390 -11.16 -23.36 3.53
N THR A 391 -12.15 -23.40 2.62
CA THR A 391 -12.07 -22.73 1.30
C THR A 391 -12.44 -21.27 1.46
N SER A 392 -11.55 -20.37 1.08
CA SER A 392 -11.83 -18.93 0.92
C SER A 392 -12.29 -18.66 -0.50
N LEU A 393 -13.37 -17.89 -0.66
CA LEU A 393 -13.96 -17.51 -1.94
C LEU A 393 -14.08 -15.99 -2.03
N GLY A 394 -13.60 -15.43 -3.13
CA GLY A 394 -13.79 -14.03 -3.50
C GLY A 394 -14.25 -13.91 -4.94
N THR A 395 -15.37 -13.22 -5.18
CA THR A 395 -15.78 -12.83 -6.52
C THR A 395 -16.06 -11.34 -6.54
N LEU A 396 -15.73 -10.68 -7.63
CA LEU A 396 -16.02 -9.27 -7.86
C LEU A 396 -16.49 -9.08 -9.28
N PHE A 397 -17.62 -8.37 -9.45
CA PHE A 397 -18.13 -7.94 -10.74
C PHE A 397 -18.33 -6.43 -10.72
N ALA A 398 -17.99 -5.75 -11.81
CA ALA A 398 -18.21 -4.31 -11.94
C ALA A 398 -18.53 -3.94 -13.39
N VAL A 399 -19.32 -2.89 -13.56
CA VAL A 399 -19.66 -2.32 -14.87
C VAL A 399 -19.41 -0.82 -14.84
N THR A 400 -18.64 -0.31 -15.80
CA THR A 400 -18.42 1.13 -15.98
C THR A 400 -19.23 1.66 -17.16
N GLY A 401 -19.66 2.91 -17.07
CA GLY A 401 -20.48 3.55 -18.11
C GLY A 401 -19.65 4.02 -19.30
N ARG A 402 -20.30 4.06 -20.48
CA ARG A 402 -19.76 4.71 -21.67
C ARG A 402 -19.61 6.22 -21.44
N GLN A 403 -18.51 6.80 -21.91
CA GLN A 403 -18.26 8.24 -21.92
C GLN A 403 -18.04 8.73 -23.35
N ALA A 404 -18.57 9.91 -23.66
CA ALA A 404 -18.38 10.57 -24.95
C ALA A 404 -18.31 12.09 -24.79
N VAL A 405 -17.58 12.74 -25.67
CA VAL A 405 -17.57 14.20 -25.86
C VAL A 405 -18.13 14.47 -27.28
N GLY A 406 -19.30 15.09 -27.35
CA GLY A 406 -20.04 15.13 -28.60
C GLY A 406 -20.32 13.74 -29.13
N SER A 407 -19.92 13.44 -30.37
CA SER A 407 -20.03 12.12 -30.99
C SER A 407 -18.82 11.21 -30.72
N THR A 408 -17.72 11.75 -30.18
CA THR A 408 -16.48 11.01 -29.97
C THR A 408 -16.55 10.20 -28.69
N MET A 409 -16.52 8.87 -28.80
CA MET A 409 -16.36 7.99 -27.62
C MET A 409 -14.97 8.18 -27.03
N ILE A 410 -14.91 8.48 -25.73
CA ILE A 410 -13.66 8.62 -24.98
C ILE A 410 -13.41 7.47 -24.00
N GLU A 411 -14.46 6.74 -23.61
CA GLU A 411 -14.37 5.48 -22.86
C GLU A 411 -15.55 4.57 -23.20
N PRO A 412 -15.31 3.29 -23.51
CA PRO A 412 -16.39 2.32 -23.76
C PRO A 412 -17.04 1.85 -22.46
N GLN A 413 -18.28 1.42 -22.53
CA GLN A 413 -18.85 0.59 -21.46
C GLN A 413 -17.99 -0.67 -21.31
N THR A 414 -17.60 -0.98 -20.07
CA THR A 414 -16.68 -2.09 -19.79
C THR A 414 -17.20 -2.92 -18.61
N GLU A 415 -17.13 -4.22 -18.80
CA GLU A 415 -17.47 -5.25 -17.80
C GLU A 415 -16.19 -5.86 -17.25
N TYR A 416 -16.13 -6.02 -15.93
CA TYR A 416 -15.00 -6.56 -15.19
C TYR A 416 -15.46 -7.71 -14.29
N ALA A 417 -14.69 -8.78 -14.25
CA ALA A 417 -14.91 -9.87 -13.30
C ALA A 417 -13.58 -10.35 -12.72
N VAL A 418 -13.60 -10.66 -11.42
CA VAL A 418 -12.52 -11.32 -10.70
C VAL A 418 -13.10 -12.49 -9.93
N ILE A 419 -12.47 -13.65 -10.05
CA ILE A 419 -12.86 -14.86 -9.32
C ILE A 419 -11.60 -15.40 -8.64
N ARG A 420 -11.67 -15.60 -7.34
CA ARG A 420 -10.59 -16.15 -6.51
C ARG A 420 -11.14 -17.26 -5.63
N ALA A 421 -10.46 -18.39 -5.62
CA ALA A 421 -10.71 -19.45 -4.67
C ALA A 421 -9.38 -19.93 -4.10
N SER A 422 -9.31 -20.18 -2.80
CA SER A 422 -8.14 -20.78 -2.18
C SER A 422 -8.54 -21.75 -1.07
N GLN A 423 -7.83 -22.88 -1.00
CA GLN A 423 -8.05 -23.92 -0.01
C GLN A 423 -6.84 -24.00 0.91
N ASP A 424 -7.09 -23.97 2.20
CA ASP A 424 -6.08 -24.18 3.23
C ASP A 424 -6.08 -25.63 3.71
N PHE A 425 -4.89 -26.11 4.04
CA PHE A 425 -4.63 -27.46 4.57
C PHE A 425 -3.69 -27.36 5.77
N ARG A 426 -3.66 -28.40 6.60
CA ARG A 426 -2.71 -28.54 7.72
C ARG A 426 -2.76 -27.33 8.66
N ASN A 427 -3.95 -26.96 9.10
CA ASN A 427 -4.19 -25.78 9.95
C ASN A 427 -3.61 -24.47 9.37
N GLY A 428 -3.71 -24.30 8.05
CA GLY A 428 -3.22 -23.11 7.35
C GLY A 428 -1.72 -23.08 7.00
N GLU A 429 -0.95 -24.11 7.36
CA GLU A 429 0.46 -24.20 6.97
C GLU A 429 0.63 -24.35 5.46
N SER A 430 -0.32 -24.97 4.79
CA SER A 430 -0.31 -25.15 3.34
C SER A 430 -1.55 -24.53 2.71
N GLY A 431 -1.43 -24.03 1.50
CA GLY A 431 -2.57 -23.51 0.75
C GLY A 431 -2.33 -23.60 -0.75
N VAL A 432 -3.42 -23.82 -1.49
CA VAL A 432 -3.46 -23.77 -2.95
C VAL A 432 -4.59 -22.86 -3.35
N GLY A 433 -4.36 -22.01 -4.34
CA GLY A 433 -5.36 -21.07 -4.82
C GLY A 433 -5.39 -20.98 -6.34
N THR A 434 -6.50 -20.44 -6.85
CA THR A 434 -6.67 -20.09 -8.26
C THR A 434 -7.32 -18.72 -8.38
N MET A 435 -6.93 -17.97 -9.39
CA MET A 435 -7.50 -16.65 -9.69
C MET A 435 -7.76 -16.54 -11.19
N VAL A 436 -8.87 -15.89 -11.54
CA VAL A 436 -9.19 -15.53 -12.94
C VAL A 436 -9.71 -14.10 -12.97
N THR A 437 -9.26 -13.32 -13.93
CA THR A 437 -9.73 -11.97 -14.21
C THR A 437 -10.23 -11.88 -15.65
N LEU A 438 -11.32 -11.16 -15.87
CA LEU A 438 -11.97 -11.01 -17.17
C LEU A 438 -12.30 -9.54 -17.38
N VAL A 439 -12.06 -9.05 -18.60
CA VAL A 439 -12.48 -7.72 -19.06
C VAL A 439 -13.09 -7.85 -20.45
N ASN A 440 -14.25 -7.21 -20.63
CA ASN A 440 -14.94 -7.13 -21.91
C ASN A 440 -15.40 -5.69 -22.18
N ARG A 441 -15.13 -5.16 -23.38
CA ARG A 441 -15.41 -3.78 -23.78
C ARG A 441 -16.37 -3.72 -24.97
N GLN A 442 -17.35 -2.82 -24.90
CA GLN A 442 -18.25 -2.52 -26.00
C GLN A 442 -17.64 -1.40 -26.87
N LEU A 443 -16.89 -1.80 -27.89
CA LEU A 443 -16.09 -0.91 -28.73
C LEU A 443 -16.84 -0.54 -30.01
N ASP A 444 -16.80 0.74 -30.41
CA ASP A 444 -17.04 1.16 -31.79
C ASP A 444 -15.77 0.96 -32.65
N ASP A 445 -15.86 1.20 -33.96
CA ASP A 445 -14.76 0.95 -34.87
C ASP A 445 -13.50 1.78 -34.56
N ALA A 446 -13.66 3.03 -34.10
CA ALA A 446 -12.54 3.91 -33.78
C ALA A 446 -11.84 3.47 -32.49
N ALA A 447 -12.60 3.10 -31.47
CA ALA A 447 -12.09 2.56 -30.20
C ALA A 447 -11.45 1.18 -30.41
N ALA A 448 -12.02 0.33 -31.29
CA ALA A 448 -11.50 -1.00 -31.59
C ALA A 448 -10.08 -0.99 -32.18
N GLN A 449 -9.69 0.10 -32.89
CA GLN A 449 -8.34 0.27 -33.43
C GLN A 449 -7.32 0.66 -32.33
N ARG A 450 -7.78 0.95 -31.12
CA ARG A 450 -6.94 1.51 -30.04
C ARG A 450 -6.96 0.69 -28.78
N LEU A 451 -8.09 0.08 -28.44
CA LEU A 451 -8.33 -0.68 -27.23
C LEU A 451 -8.56 -2.16 -27.52
N ARG A 452 -8.07 -3.00 -26.67
CA ARG A 452 -8.34 -4.45 -26.67
C ARG A 452 -9.81 -4.69 -26.29
N ARG A 453 -10.48 -5.57 -27.00
CA ARG A 453 -11.88 -5.95 -26.71
C ARG A 453 -11.98 -6.79 -25.47
N GLU A 454 -11.16 -7.83 -25.42
CA GLU A 454 -11.17 -8.85 -24.37
C GLU A 454 -9.80 -9.01 -23.74
N ALA A 455 -9.78 -9.18 -22.42
CA ALA A 455 -8.60 -9.57 -21.69
C ALA A 455 -8.97 -10.63 -20.65
N VAL A 456 -8.20 -11.70 -20.62
CA VAL A 456 -8.33 -12.78 -19.65
C VAL A 456 -6.96 -13.05 -19.03
N SER A 457 -6.88 -13.05 -17.71
CA SER A 457 -5.70 -13.50 -16.99
C SER A 457 -6.13 -14.49 -15.91
N GLY A 458 -5.29 -15.46 -15.63
CA GLY A 458 -5.59 -16.41 -14.56
C GLY A 458 -4.37 -17.23 -14.19
N GLY A 459 -4.46 -17.94 -13.07
CA GLY A 459 -3.35 -18.76 -12.60
C GLY A 459 -3.69 -19.54 -11.34
N ILE A 460 -2.69 -20.31 -10.93
CA ILE A 460 -2.67 -21.06 -9.68
C ILE A 460 -1.52 -20.57 -8.83
N ASP A 461 -1.71 -20.56 -7.53
CA ASP A 461 -0.67 -20.28 -6.54
C ASP A 461 -0.70 -21.27 -5.41
N MET A 462 0.46 -21.48 -4.81
CA MET A 462 0.63 -22.39 -3.69
C MET A 462 1.55 -21.77 -2.63
N ARG A 463 1.36 -22.19 -1.39
CA ARG A 463 2.27 -21.91 -0.28
C ARG A 463 2.38 -23.14 0.60
N HIS A 464 3.53 -23.30 1.23
CA HIS A 464 3.77 -24.33 2.23
C HIS A 464 4.73 -23.82 3.29
N ARG A 465 4.34 -23.94 4.56
CA ARG A 465 5.18 -23.66 5.72
C ARG A 465 5.57 -24.96 6.41
N PHE A 466 6.78 -25.01 6.93
CA PHE A 466 7.30 -26.18 7.63
C PHE A 466 8.32 -25.79 8.69
N GLY A 467 8.75 -26.75 9.51
CA GLY A 467 9.69 -26.49 10.60
C GLY A 467 9.11 -25.53 11.64
N GLU A 468 7.86 -25.78 12.10
CA GLU A 468 7.14 -24.89 13.04
C GLU A 468 6.94 -23.47 12.47
N GLY A 469 6.65 -23.37 11.18
CA GLY A 469 6.45 -22.10 10.50
C GLY A 469 7.72 -21.28 10.20
N ARG A 470 8.90 -21.81 10.52
CA ARG A 470 10.17 -21.10 10.30
C ARG A 470 10.59 -21.00 8.84
N TYR A 471 10.15 -21.92 8.01
CA TYR A 471 10.46 -21.98 6.59
C TYR A 471 9.20 -21.86 5.76
N SER A 472 9.28 -21.22 4.61
CA SER A 472 8.19 -21.02 3.68
C SER A 472 8.63 -21.29 2.25
N LEU A 473 7.82 -22.05 1.54
CA LEU A 473 7.90 -22.19 0.09
C LEU A 473 6.62 -21.59 -0.52
N ALA A 474 6.77 -20.79 -1.56
CA ALA A 474 5.65 -20.25 -2.32
C ALA A 474 5.94 -20.33 -3.81
N GLY A 475 4.91 -20.47 -4.62
CA GLY A 475 5.03 -20.45 -6.06
C GLY A 475 3.72 -20.09 -6.72
N SER A 476 3.79 -19.58 -7.95
CA SER A 476 2.62 -19.33 -8.78
C SER A 476 2.95 -19.54 -10.26
N LEU A 477 1.93 -19.98 -11.00
CA LEU A 477 1.93 -20.06 -12.44
C LEU A 477 0.71 -19.29 -12.96
N GLY A 478 0.96 -18.26 -13.79
CA GLY A 478 -0.06 -17.44 -14.40
C GLY A 478 0.01 -17.46 -15.91
N ALA A 479 -1.12 -17.18 -16.53
CA ALA A 479 -1.22 -16.97 -17.97
C ALA A 479 -2.17 -15.80 -18.27
N SER A 480 -1.95 -15.14 -19.40
CA SER A 480 -2.83 -14.08 -19.89
C SER A 480 -3.02 -14.20 -21.40
N VAL A 481 -4.18 -13.75 -21.87
CA VAL A 481 -4.47 -13.55 -23.28
C VAL A 481 -5.30 -12.28 -23.43
N VAL A 482 -4.88 -11.43 -24.35
CA VAL A 482 -5.64 -10.24 -24.76
C VAL A 482 -5.96 -10.32 -26.23
N ARG A 483 -7.17 -9.87 -26.62
CA ARG A 483 -7.68 -9.92 -27.99
C ARG A 483 -8.23 -8.55 -28.41
N GLY A 484 -8.07 -8.24 -29.70
CA GLY A 484 -8.56 -7.01 -30.31
C GLY A 484 -8.33 -7.01 -31.82
N THR A 485 -8.57 -5.86 -32.47
CA THR A 485 -8.16 -5.67 -33.84
C THR A 485 -6.64 -5.67 -33.99
N ALA A 486 -6.14 -5.81 -35.20
CA ALA A 486 -4.70 -5.73 -35.48
C ALA A 486 -4.12 -4.40 -35.00
N GLY A 487 -4.84 -3.28 -35.14
CA GLY A 487 -4.40 -1.97 -34.65
C GLY A 487 -4.26 -1.89 -33.12
N ALA A 488 -5.20 -2.47 -32.38
CA ALA A 488 -5.13 -2.53 -30.91
C ALA A 488 -3.97 -3.41 -30.41
N ILE A 489 -3.75 -4.55 -31.05
CA ILE A 489 -2.66 -5.48 -30.68
C ILE A 489 -1.29 -4.93 -31.12
N ASP A 490 -1.21 -4.26 -32.27
CA ASP A 490 0.01 -3.56 -32.67
C ASP A 490 0.43 -2.50 -31.64
N ARG A 491 -0.53 -1.68 -31.15
CA ARG A 491 -0.27 -0.74 -30.04
C ARG A 491 0.21 -1.44 -28.77
N THR A 492 -0.36 -2.61 -28.46
CA THR A 492 0.08 -3.41 -27.29
C THR A 492 1.51 -3.88 -27.47
N GLN A 493 1.88 -4.39 -28.64
CA GLN A 493 3.25 -4.83 -28.92
C GLN A 493 4.28 -3.69 -28.82
N ARG A 494 3.88 -2.46 -29.17
CA ARG A 494 4.77 -1.29 -29.21
C ARG A 494 4.77 -0.45 -27.95
N ASN A 495 3.92 -0.73 -26.97
CA ASN A 495 3.87 0.05 -25.72
C ASN A 495 5.09 -0.23 -24.83
N ALA A 496 5.26 0.59 -23.77
CA ALA A 496 6.39 0.51 -22.85
C ALA A 496 6.49 -0.82 -22.08
N VAL A 497 5.38 -1.55 -21.95
CA VAL A 497 5.37 -2.85 -21.27
C VAL A 497 6.07 -3.92 -22.09
N HIS A 498 5.95 -3.88 -23.43
CA HIS A 498 6.32 -4.97 -24.32
C HIS A 498 7.49 -4.66 -25.24
N TYR A 499 7.45 -3.53 -25.98
CA TYR A 499 8.46 -3.12 -26.98
C TYR A 499 8.94 -4.26 -27.89
N TYR A 500 8.02 -5.01 -28.50
CA TYR A 500 8.33 -6.04 -29.51
C TYR A 500 9.06 -5.48 -30.73
N ASN A 501 8.79 -4.20 -31.06
CA ASN A 501 9.39 -3.49 -32.17
C ASN A 501 10.81 -2.98 -31.90
N ARG A 502 11.39 -3.26 -30.73
CA ARG A 502 12.77 -2.88 -30.41
C ARG A 502 13.72 -3.64 -31.37
N PRO A 503 14.65 -2.93 -32.06
CA PRO A 503 15.44 -3.53 -33.14
C PRO A 503 16.35 -4.68 -32.69
N ASP A 504 16.72 -4.70 -31.39
CA ASP A 504 17.61 -5.70 -30.81
C ASP A 504 16.92 -6.67 -29.84
N ALA A 505 15.58 -6.66 -29.79
CA ALA A 505 14.84 -7.53 -28.86
C ALA A 505 14.84 -9.00 -29.30
N GLY A 506 14.92 -9.27 -30.62
CA GLY A 506 14.77 -10.62 -31.14
C GLY A 506 13.38 -11.20 -30.93
N LEU A 507 12.37 -10.36 -30.65
CA LEU A 507 10.99 -10.75 -30.43
C LEU A 507 10.24 -10.77 -31.77
N PRO A 508 9.25 -11.68 -31.96
CA PRO A 508 8.51 -11.80 -33.20
C PRO A 508 7.43 -10.71 -33.29
N TYR A 509 7.81 -9.47 -33.59
CA TYR A 509 6.86 -8.39 -33.85
C TYR A 509 6.07 -8.68 -35.14
N ASP A 510 4.75 -8.52 -35.06
CA ASP A 510 3.84 -8.72 -36.18
C ASP A 510 2.61 -7.82 -36.02
N SER A 511 2.51 -6.78 -36.87
CA SER A 511 1.45 -5.78 -36.84
C SER A 511 0.07 -6.32 -37.25
N SER A 512 0.00 -7.53 -37.80
CA SER A 512 -1.27 -8.18 -38.23
C SER A 512 -1.92 -9.02 -37.13
N ARG A 513 -1.25 -9.24 -36.03
CA ARG A 513 -1.80 -10.03 -34.89
C ARG A 513 -3.06 -9.42 -34.34
N THR A 514 -4.00 -10.30 -33.96
CA THR A 514 -5.25 -9.94 -33.28
C THR A 514 -5.29 -10.43 -31.82
N SER A 515 -4.22 -11.07 -31.36
CA SER A 515 -4.07 -11.50 -29.97
C SER A 515 -2.61 -11.53 -29.56
N ILE A 516 -2.37 -11.37 -28.25
CA ILE A 516 -1.09 -11.62 -27.60
C ILE A 516 -1.33 -12.43 -26.33
N SER A 517 -0.45 -13.37 -26.03
CA SER A 517 -0.54 -14.22 -24.84
C SER A 517 0.81 -14.46 -24.21
N GLY A 518 0.81 -14.72 -22.91
CA GLY A 518 2.02 -14.99 -22.20
C GLY A 518 1.80 -15.65 -20.84
N THR A 519 2.91 -15.94 -20.15
CA THR A 519 2.93 -16.67 -18.89
C THR A 519 3.79 -15.94 -17.85
N ASN A 520 3.44 -16.15 -16.58
CA ASN A 520 4.20 -15.77 -15.40
C ASN A 520 4.53 -17.03 -14.59
N LEU A 521 5.74 -17.10 -14.05
CA LEU A 521 6.17 -18.12 -13.09
C LEU A 521 6.87 -17.42 -11.94
N LEU A 522 6.47 -17.70 -10.69
CA LEU A 522 7.18 -17.31 -9.48
C LEU A 522 7.51 -18.54 -8.65
N LEU A 523 8.74 -18.61 -8.16
CA LEU A 523 9.22 -19.56 -7.16
C LEU A 523 9.91 -18.80 -6.04
N LYS A 524 9.59 -19.11 -4.77
CA LYS A 524 10.14 -18.41 -3.61
C LYS A 524 10.40 -19.40 -2.48
N ALA A 525 11.55 -19.25 -1.81
CA ALA A 525 11.93 -20.03 -0.64
C ALA A 525 12.54 -19.11 0.41
N ASP A 526 11.99 -19.14 1.63
CA ASP A 526 12.41 -18.26 2.71
C ASP A 526 12.57 -19.01 4.04
N LYS A 527 13.54 -18.60 4.84
CA LYS A 527 13.54 -18.72 6.29
C LYS A 527 13.01 -17.43 6.88
N VAL A 528 11.85 -17.47 7.53
CA VAL A 528 11.04 -16.28 7.89
C VAL A 528 11.00 -15.97 9.38
N ALA A 529 11.63 -16.77 10.22
CA ALA A 529 11.63 -16.58 11.67
C ALA A 529 13.02 -16.75 12.28
N GLY A 530 13.22 -16.15 13.46
CA GLY A 530 14.47 -16.14 14.22
C GLY A 530 15.30 -14.88 13.98
N THR A 531 16.46 -14.82 14.64
CA THR A 531 17.38 -13.67 14.54
C THR A 531 17.94 -13.48 13.15
N LEU A 532 18.23 -14.58 12.44
CA LEU A 532 18.68 -14.57 11.04
C LEU A 532 17.56 -15.10 10.15
N THR A 533 17.13 -14.26 9.19
CA THR A 533 16.20 -14.62 8.12
C THR A 533 16.90 -14.46 6.78
N TYR A 534 16.51 -15.27 5.80
CA TYR A 534 17.07 -15.22 4.45
C TYR A 534 16.11 -15.85 3.46
N GLY A 535 16.24 -15.51 2.21
CA GLY A 535 15.41 -16.10 1.17
C GLY A 535 15.93 -15.83 -0.23
N ALA A 536 15.34 -16.55 -1.17
CA ALA A 536 15.57 -16.38 -2.58
C ALA A 536 14.27 -16.54 -3.36
N SER A 537 14.15 -15.81 -4.46
CA SER A 537 13.04 -15.97 -5.41
C SER A 537 13.52 -15.88 -6.85
N TYR A 538 12.76 -16.54 -7.72
CA TYR A 538 12.89 -16.43 -9.16
C TYR A 538 11.52 -16.13 -9.77
N GLU A 539 11.43 -15.08 -10.56
CA GLU A 539 10.24 -14.73 -11.32
C GLU A 539 10.56 -14.62 -12.81
N ARG A 540 9.66 -15.15 -13.65
CA ARG A 540 9.76 -15.03 -15.10
C ARG A 540 8.45 -14.53 -15.67
N LEU A 541 8.52 -13.43 -16.40
CA LEU A 541 7.42 -12.83 -17.17
C LEU A 541 7.76 -13.00 -18.66
N SER A 542 6.98 -13.79 -19.39
CA SER A 542 7.20 -13.95 -20.82
C SER A 542 6.89 -12.64 -21.57
N PRO A 543 7.45 -12.41 -22.78
CA PRO A 543 7.27 -11.17 -23.52
C PRO A 543 5.81 -10.79 -23.79
N GLY A 544 4.92 -11.76 -23.98
CA GLY A 544 3.50 -11.54 -24.24
C GLY A 544 2.59 -11.55 -23.03
N PHE A 545 3.12 -11.63 -21.81
CA PHE A 545 2.31 -11.58 -20.61
C PHE A 545 1.74 -10.16 -20.41
N GLU A 546 0.41 -10.02 -20.31
CA GLU A 546 -0.27 -8.72 -20.21
C GLU A 546 -1.46 -8.79 -19.26
N THR A 547 -1.44 -7.98 -18.19
CA THR A 547 -2.51 -7.92 -17.18
C THR A 547 -3.12 -6.53 -17.01
N ASN A 548 -2.62 -5.49 -17.70
CA ASN A 548 -2.98 -4.08 -17.47
C ASN A 548 -4.44 -3.70 -17.79
N ASP A 549 -5.25 -4.61 -18.27
CA ASP A 549 -6.69 -4.36 -18.44
C ASP A 549 -7.42 -4.34 -17.09
N LEU A 550 -7.03 -5.21 -16.14
CA LEU A 550 -7.56 -5.26 -14.78
C LEU A 550 -6.47 -5.47 -13.71
N GLY A 551 -5.24 -5.72 -14.11
CA GLY A 551 -4.06 -5.86 -13.27
C GLY A 551 -3.10 -4.68 -13.35
N PHE A 552 -1.90 -4.87 -12.83
CA PHE A 552 -0.79 -3.93 -12.94
C PHE A 552 0.50 -4.68 -13.31
N LEU A 553 1.09 -4.29 -14.42
CA LEU A 553 2.33 -4.82 -14.95
C LEU A 553 3.15 -3.66 -15.53
N ALA A 554 4.27 -3.33 -14.90
CA ALA A 554 5.15 -2.27 -15.39
C ALA A 554 5.94 -2.70 -16.63
N GLN A 555 6.36 -3.97 -16.67
CA GLN A 555 7.24 -4.52 -17.69
C GLN A 555 7.02 -6.02 -17.87
N ALA A 556 6.92 -6.47 -19.11
CA ALA A 556 7.03 -7.88 -19.53
C ALA A 556 8.45 -8.18 -20.02
N ASP A 557 8.68 -9.37 -20.57
CA ASP A 557 9.99 -9.80 -21.09
C ASP A 557 11.09 -9.74 -20.01
N GLN A 558 10.85 -10.40 -18.86
CA GLN A 558 11.72 -10.27 -17.70
C GLN A 558 11.93 -11.61 -16.99
N GLN A 559 13.16 -11.87 -16.58
CA GLN A 559 13.56 -12.92 -15.63
C GLN A 559 14.28 -12.26 -14.46
N THR A 560 13.80 -12.44 -13.25
CA THR A 560 14.34 -11.80 -12.05
C THR A 560 14.73 -12.84 -11.03
N GLY A 561 16.00 -12.89 -10.68
CA GLY A 561 16.52 -13.61 -9.52
C GLY A 561 16.76 -12.63 -8.38
N GLN A 562 16.26 -12.95 -7.19
CA GLN A 562 16.44 -12.15 -5.98
C GLN A 562 16.95 -13.01 -4.84
N ALA A 563 17.78 -12.45 -3.97
CA ALA A 563 18.19 -13.07 -2.72
C ALA A 563 18.37 -12.01 -1.63
N TYR A 564 18.06 -12.37 -0.40
CA TYR A 564 18.30 -11.50 0.75
C TYR A 564 18.76 -12.27 1.97
N ALA A 565 19.45 -11.58 2.87
CA ALA A 565 19.71 -12.04 4.23
C ALA A 565 19.55 -10.87 5.20
N SER A 566 18.87 -11.10 6.31
CA SER A 566 18.62 -10.09 7.33
C SER A 566 18.90 -10.63 8.72
N ILE A 567 19.61 -9.86 9.52
CA ILE A 567 19.80 -10.12 10.95
C ILE A 567 19.07 -9.05 11.76
N GLN A 568 18.35 -9.49 12.81
CA GLN A 568 17.59 -8.57 13.66
C GLN A 568 17.86 -8.84 15.14
N SER A 569 17.98 -7.76 15.91
CA SER A 569 18.04 -7.77 17.37
C SER A 569 16.76 -7.16 17.93
N SER A 570 15.84 -7.99 18.40
CA SER A 570 14.57 -7.57 19.02
C SER A 570 14.65 -7.37 20.53
N GLN A 571 15.80 -7.61 21.12
CA GLN A 571 16.06 -7.38 22.54
C GLN A 571 16.91 -6.13 22.72
N PRO A 572 16.64 -5.30 23.73
CA PRO A 572 17.47 -4.13 24.05
C PRO A 572 18.93 -4.53 24.32
N ARG A 573 19.85 -3.74 23.79
CA ARG A 573 21.31 -3.86 23.98
C ARG A 573 21.86 -2.51 24.45
N ALA A 574 23.18 -2.37 24.57
CA ALA A 574 23.86 -1.23 25.18
C ALA A 574 23.32 0.15 24.74
N PHE A 575 23.07 0.40 23.45
CA PHE A 575 22.62 1.69 22.95
C PHE A 575 21.38 1.63 22.05
N TRP A 576 20.91 0.44 21.65
CA TRP A 576 19.67 0.29 20.87
C TRP A 576 18.61 -0.51 21.61
N ARG A 577 17.37 -0.17 21.34
CA ARG A 577 16.18 -0.91 21.71
C ARG A 577 15.91 -2.07 20.75
N ASN A 578 16.01 -1.80 19.49
CA ASN A 578 16.04 -2.80 18.43
C ASN A 578 16.93 -2.34 17.27
N ALA A 579 17.46 -3.28 16.50
CA ALA A 579 18.28 -2.99 15.34
C ALA A 579 18.15 -4.12 14.31
N SER A 580 18.32 -3.79 13.04
CA SER A 580 18.42 -4.78 11.98
C SER A 580 19.42 -4.35 10.91
N ALA A 581 19.99 -5.35 10.25
CA ALA A 581 20.79 -5.16 9.04
C ALA A 581 20.32 -6.17 7.99
N GLN A 582 20.14 -5.72 6.75
CA GLN A 582 19.72 -6.54 5.64
C GLN A 582 20.59 -6.29 4.43
N VAL A 583 20.95 -7.35 3.74
CA VAL A 583 21.54 -7.28 2.40
C VAL A 583 20.57 -7.86 1.40
N TYR A 584 20.50 -7.24 0.22
CA TYR A 584 19.57 -7.63 -0.83
C TYR A 584 20.26 -7.59 -2.18
N GLN A 585 20.03 -8.58 -3.02
CA GLN A 585 20.59 -8.71 -4.35
C GLN A 585 19.50 -9.03 -5.36
N VAL A 586 19.46 -8.28 -6.48
CA VAL A 586 18.59 -8.54 -7.63
C VAL A 586 19.42 -8.63 -8.90
N ASN A 587 19.11 -9.61 -9.74
CA ASN A 587 19.62 -9.68 -11.10
C ASN A 587 18.46 -9.90 -12.05
N GLN A 588 18.37 -9.07 -13.09
CA GLN A 588 17.32 -9.16 -14.10
C GLN A 588 17.89 -9.37 -15.49
N PHE A 589 17.14 -10.13 -16.27
CA PHE A 589 17.46 -10.43 -17.66
C PHE A 589 16.18 -10.37 -18.49
N THR A 590 16.29 -10.05 -19.79
CA THR A 590 15.19 -10.34 -20.73
C THR A 590 15.01 -11.85 -20.91
N ALA A 591 13.91 -12.28 -21.54
CA ALA A 591 13.70 -13.70 -21.86
C ALA A 591 14.84 -14.30 -22.72
N ASN A 592 15.49 -13.45 -23.54
CA ASN A 592 16.63 -13.84 -24.40
C ASN A 592 17.98 -13.73 -23.68
N GLY A 593 18.01 -13.48 -22.37
CA GLY A 593 19.23 -13.48 -21.56
C GLY A 593 20.04 -12.18 -21.58
N LEU A 594 19.53 -11.08 -22.16
CA LEU A 594 20.16 -9.77 -22.03
C LEU A 594 20.08 -9.29 -20.56
N PRO A 595 21.21 -9.03 -19.88
CA PRO A 595 21.18 -8.53 -18.51
C PRO A 595 20.64 -7.08 -18.49
N THR A 596 19.58 -6.82 -17.73
CA THR A 596 18.94 -5.50 -17.68
C THR A 596 19.15 -4.76 -16.38
N THR A 597 19.35 -5.48 -15.28
CA THR A 597 19.64 -4.89 -13.96
C THR A 597 20.52 -5.82 -13.15
N ASN A 598 21.49 -5.25 -12.45
CA ASN A 598 22.03 -5.84 -11.24
C ASN A 598 22.01 -4.77 -10.14
N PHE A 599 21.44 -5.14 -9.01
CA PHE A 599 21.16 -4.26 -7.90
C PHE A 599 21.59 -4.92 -6.61
N SER A 600 22.36 -4.20 -5.80
CA SER A 600 22.82 -4.66 -4.49
C SER A 600 22.51 -3.58 -3.46
N GLU A 601 21.91 -3.96 -2.33
CA GLU A 601 21.47 -3.04 -1.28
C GLU A 601 21.91 -3.52 0.09
N LEU A 602 22.27 -2.57 0.95
CA LEU A 602 22.48 -2.74 2.38
C LEU A 602 21.56 -1.78 3.12
N ASP A 603 20.67 -2.32 3.93
CA ASP A 603 19.81 -1.58 4.84
C ASP A 603 20.26 -1.76 6.27
N LEU A 604 20.37 -0.66 7.00
CA LEU A 604 20.63 -0.61 8.42
C LEU A 604 19.52 0.16 9.10
N TYR A 605 18.95 -0.41 10.16
CA TYR A 605 17.94 0.25 10.98
C TYR A 605 18.31 0.14 12.45
N THR A 606 18.11 1.22 13.18
CA THR A 606 18.32 1.26 14.63
C THR A 606 17.26 2.16 15.28
N GLU A 607 16.61 1.65 16.30
CA GLU A 607 15.83 2.42 17.27
C GLU A 607 16.62 2.50 18.58
N PHE A 608 16.94 3.72 19.00
CA PHE A 608 17.66 3.99 20.24
C PHE A 608 16.75 3.94 21.45
N HIS A 609 17.32 3.89 22.67
CA HIS A 609 16.54 3.87 23.91
C HIS A 609 15.68 5.13 24.11
N ASN A 610 16.11 6.28 23.60
CA ASN A 610 15.35 7.52 23.58
C ASN A 610 14.29 7.59 22.48
N ARG A 611 13.96 6.47 21.83
CA ARG A 611 12.96 6.36 20.75
C ARG A 611 13.31 7.07 19.44
N MET A 612 14.47 7.68 19.33
CA MET A 612 14.96 8.16 18.04
C MET A 612 15.22 6.97 17.11
N THR A 613 14.99 7.16 15.83
CA THR A 613 15.24 6.14 14.81
C THR A 613 16.27 6.64 13.80
N LEU A 614 17.14 5.75 13.36
CA LEU A 614 18.04 5.94 12.24
C LEU A 614 17.86 4.78 11.27
N SER A 615 17.59 5.10 10.00
CA SER A 615 17.64 4.15 8.89
C SER A 615 18.62 4.65 7.85
N VAL A 616 19.52 3.79 7.42
CA VAL A 616 20.48 4.05 6.35
C VAL A 616 20.34 2.93 5.32
N SER A 617 19.92 3.29 4.11
CA SER A 617 19.92 2.40 2.96
C SER A 617 20.97 2.86 1.97
N THR A 618 21.85 1.98 1.55
CA THR A 618 22.82 2.24 0.47
C THR A 618 22.69 1.15 -0.57
N TRP A 619 22.62 1.56 -1.82
CA TRP A 619 22.52 0.60 -2.91
C TRP A 619 23.34 1.04 -4.12
N ALA A 620 23.70 0.04 -4.89
CA ALA A 620 24.43 0.23 -6.15
C ALA A 620 23.71 -0.52 -7.27
N ASP A 621 23.45 0.20 -8.35
CA ASP A 621 22.86 -0.35 -9.57
C ASP A 621 23.94 -0.58 -10.63
N ASN A 622 23.76 -1.62 -11.43
CA ASN A 622 24.54 -1.87 -12.66
C ASN A 622 26.07 -1.87 -12.48
N VAL A 623 26.55 -2.33 -11.32
CA VAL A 623 27.99 -2.50 -11.05
C VAL A 623 28.63 -3.48 -12.03
N PHE A 624 27.87 -4.48 -12.48
CA PHE A 624 28.24 -5.38 -13.57
C PHE A 624 27.60 -4.94 -14.89
N THR A 625 27.95 -5.59 -15.99
CA THR A 625 27.39 -5.28 -17.30
C THR A 625 25.87 -5.43 -17.30
N ALA A 626 25.17 -4.34 -17.59
CA ALA A 626 23.72 -4.29 -17.77
C ALA A 626 23.32 -3.34 -18.90
N TYR A 627 22.11 -3.50 -19.41
CA TYR A 627 21.58 -2.71 -20.51
C TYR A 627 20.16 -2.26 -20.20
N CYS A 628 19.92 -0.97 -20.32
CA CYS A 628 18.57 -0.44 -20.24
C CYS A 628 17.84 -0.69 -21.56
N ASP A 629 16.97 -1.66 -21.58
CA ASP A 629 16.20 -2.07 -22.76
C ASP A 629 14.99 -1.18 -23.05
N ARG A 630 14.71 -0.21 -22.20
CA ARG A 630 13.56 0.74 -22.31
C ARG A 630 13.97 2.21 -22.31
N CYS A 631 15.25 2.53 -22.10
CA CYS A 631 15.72 3.92 -22.07
C CYS A 631 15.53 4.65 -23.39
N ALA A 632 15.65 3.98 -24.52
CA ALA A 632 15.40 4.53 -25.86
C ALA A 632 13.95 4.40 -26.34
N ARG A 633 13.02 4.03 -25.45
CA ARG A 633 11.55 3.93 -25.67
C ARG A 633 11.18 3.27 -27.00
N GLY A 634 11.52 1.99 -27.13
CA GLY A 634 11.34 1.18 -28.33
C GLY A 634 12.55 1.20 -29.29
N GLY A 635 13.58 1.95 -28.98
CA GLY A 635 14.91 1.86 -29.61
C GLY A 635 15.78 0.74 -29.04
N PRO A 636 17.06 0.66 -29.46
CA PRO A 636 17.99 -0.36 -29.01
C PRO A 636 18.26 -0.27 -27.51
N ALA A 637 18.65 -1.39 -26.91
CA ALA A 637 19.09 -1.41 -25.53
C ALA A 637 20.41 -0.64 -25.35
N VAL A 638 20.44 0.26 -24.38
CA VAL A 638 21.57 1.15 -24.11
C VAL A 638 22.36 0.61 -22.93
N ARG A 639 23.68 0.61 -23.04
CA ARG A 639 24.57 0.24 -21.94
C ARG A 639 24.25 1.08 -20.71
N ALA A 640 23.80 0.45 -19.64
CA ALA A 640 23.58 1.08 -18.36
C ALA A 640 24.94 1.40 -17.70
N THR A 641 25.02 2.54 -17.05
CA THR A 641 26.18 2.93 -16.25
C THR A 641 25.91 2.67 -14.78
N PRO A 642 26.94 2.33 -13.99
CA PRO A 642 26.76 2.07 -12.56
C PRO A 642 26.37 3.34 -11.81
N ASP A 643 25.53 3.19 -10.78
CA ASP A 643 25.25 4.24 -9.82
C ASP A 643 25.32 3.77 -8.36
N VAL A 644 25.55 4.72 -7.48
CA VAL A 644 25.56 4.52 -6.03
C VAL A 644 24.63 5.52 -5.39
N ASN A 645 23.82 5.02 -4.50
CA ASN A 645 22.75 5.74 -3.82
C ASN A 645 22.89 5.58 -2.31
N MET A 646 22.53 6.62 -1.57
CA MET A 646 22.46 6.61 -0.12
C MET A 646 21.21 7.35 0.34
N LEU A 647 20.37 6.69 1.12
CA LEU A 647 19.20 7.26 1.77
C LEU A 647 19.40 7.22 3.28
N ILE A 648 19.20 8.34 3.95
CA ILE A 648 19.22 8.46 5.39
C ILE A 648 17.85 8.95 5.84
N ASN A 649 17.23 8.23 6.81
CA ASN A 649 16.05 8.68 7.51
C ASN A 649 16.37 8.82 9.01
N LEU A 650 16.05 9.99 9.55
CA LEU A 650 16.16 10.32 10.97
C LEU A 650 14.77 10.60 11.51
N GLY A 651 14.35 9.87 12.53
CA GLY A 651 13.11 10.11 13.26
C GLY A 651 13.42 10.55 14.70
N ALA A 652 12.78 11.61 15.17
CA ALA A 652 12.79 11.96 16.58
C ALA A 652 11.85 11.04 17.39
N ASP A 653 11.94 11.11 18.72
CA ASP A 653 10.96 10.50 19.63
C ASP A 653 9.54 10.95 19.22
N PRO A 654 8.60 10.02 18.97
CA PRO A 654 7.26 10.37 18.52
C PRO A 654 6.33 10.94 19.60
N ARG A 655 6.71 10.89 20.87
CA ARG A 655 5.88 11.28 22.03
C ARG A 655 5.75 12.78 22.27
N PRO A 656 6.81 13.63 22.10
CA PRO A 656 6.71 15.06 22.31
C PRO A 656 5.67 15.78 21.42
N MET A 657 5.29 16.98 21.85
CA MET A 657 4.37 17.82 21.08
C MET A 657 4.90 18.17 19.69
N VAL A 658 6.21 18.34 19.53
CA VAL A 658 6.90 18.65 18.27
C VAL A 658 7.81 17.48 17.90
N VAL A 659 7.54 16.84 16.79
CA VAL A 659 8.25 15.66 16.30
C VAL A 659 8.86 15.97 14.93
N PRO A 660 10.14 16.34 14.86
CA PRO A 660 10.83 16.50 13.59
C PRO A 660 11.27 15.13 13.03
N THR A 661 11.25 15.02 11.70
CA THR A 661 11.85 13.92 10.95
C THR A 661 12.60 14.46 9.74
N LEU A 662 13.60 13.74 9.27
CA LEU A 662 14.40 14.12 8.10
C LEU A 662 14.65 12.90 7.24
N ALA A 663 14.34 13.00 5.94
CA ALA A 663 14.81 12.06 4.92
C ALA A 663 15.72 12.79 3.93
N ALA A 664 16.86 12.20 3.63
CA ALA A 664 17.80 12.72 2.64
C ALA A 664 18.30 11.60 1.74
N ILE A 665 18.29 11.84 0.43
CA ILE A 665 18.85 10.91 -0.56
C ILE A 665 19.94 11.63 -1.36
N TYR A 666 21.01 10.91 -1.63
CA TYR A 666 22.08 11.33 -2.51
C TYR A 666 22.41 10.21 -3.50
N THR A 667 22.50 10.55 -4.77
CA THR A 667 22.86 9.65 -5.87
C THR A 667 24.02 10.24 -6.64
N VAL A 668 24.99 9.40 -6.96
CA VAL A 668 26.07 9.73 -7.90
C VAL A 668 26.04 8.75 -9.05
N GLY A 669 25.85 9.29 -10.27
CA GLY A 669 25.64 8.64 -11.54
C GLY A 669 26.65 8.96 -12.61
N ASP A 670 26.92 7.94 -13.48
CA ASP A 670 27.57 8.18 -14.76
C ASP A 670 28.97 8.84 -14.65
N PHE A 671 29.81 8.31 -13.76
CA PHE A 671 31.09 8.90 -13.39
C PHE A 671 31.01 10.35 -12.85
N GLY A 672 29.90 10.67 -12.12
CA GLY A 672 29.65 12.00 -11.60
C GLY A 672 28.93 12.95 -12.58
N ARG A 673 28.61 12.50 -13.80
CA ARG A 673 27.80 13.28 -14.76
C ARG A 673 26.36 13.41 -14.36
N THR A 674 25.82 12.37 -13.70
CA THR A 674 24.49 12.35 -13.13
C THR A 674 24.59 12.50 -11.61
N THR A 675 23.82 13.41 -11.02
CA THR A 675 23.73 13.58 -9.57
C THR A 675 22.32 13.91 -9.18
N LEU A 676 21.85 13.29 -8.11
CA LEU A 676 20.59 13.68 -7.48
C LEU A 676 20.80 13.87 -6.00
N TRP A 677 20.27 14.94 -5.47
CA TRP A 677 20.07 15.06 -4.05
C TRP A 677 18.65 15.56 -3.74
N ARG A 678 18.09 15.02 -2.68
CA ARG A 678 16.74 15.34 -2.20
C ARG A 678 16.77 15.41 -0.69
N VAL A 679 16.16 16.45 -0.14
CA VAL A 679 16.01 16.61 1.30
C VAL A 679 14.54 16.83 1.61
N ARG A 680 14.06 16.15 2.62
CA ARG A 680 12.64 16.15 3.04
C ARG A 680 12.56 16.30 4.56
N PRO A 681 12.75 17.53 5.11
CA PRO A 681 12.40 17.79 6.49
C PRO A 681 10.87 17.77 6.66
N TYR A 682 10.43 17.23 7.79
CA TYR A 682 9.04 17.10 8.13
C TYR A 682 8.87 17.31 9.64
N VAL A 683 7.81 17.97 10.07
CA VAL A 683 7.52 18.17 11.48
C VAL A 683 6.04 17.96 11.75
N THR A 684 5.75 17.15 12.76
CA THR A 684 4.40 17.00 13.30
C THR A 684 4.31 17.81 14.60
N VAL A 685 3.33 18.71 14.68
CA VAL A 685 3.04 19.54 15.85
C VAL A 685 1.67 19.15 16.41
N ARG A 686 1.63 18.67 17.65
CA ARG A 686 0.41 18.35 18.39
C ARG A 686 0.21 19.41 19.47
N SER A 687 -0.39 20.53 19.10
CA SER A 687 -0.56 21.66 20.03
C SER A 687 -1.61 21.39 21.09
N ARG A 688 -2.55 20.46 20.85
CA ARG A 688 -3.59 19.99 21.78
C ARG A 688 -3.85 18.50 21.54
N SER A 689 -4.53 17.86 22.47
CA SER A 689 -4.94 16.46 22.33
C SER A 689 -5.79 16.16 21.09
N ASN A 690 -6.46 17.17 20.54
CA ASN A 690 -7.40 17.08 19.42
C ASN A 690 -6.98 17.87 18.16
N LEU A 691 -5.76 18.41 18.15
CA LEU A 691 -5.25 19.22 17.04
C LEU A 691 -3.82 18.81 16.68
N SER A 692 -3.64 18.29 15.47
CA SER A 692 -2.32 18.00 14.91
C SER A 692 -2.10 18.74 13.59
N TRP A 693 -0.89 19.24 13.43
CA TRP A 693 -0.45 19.92 12.22
C TRP A 693 0.85 19.27 11.71
N GLU A 694 0.83 18.83 10.49
CA GLU A 694 1.95 18.21 9.80
C GLU A 694 2.46 19.18 8.74
N LEU A 695 3.74 19.51 8.78
CA LEU A 695 4.40 20.40 7.86
C LEU A 695 5.61 19.69 7.26
N GLY A 696 5.68 19.66 5.94
CA GLY A 696 6.77 19.04 5.20
C GLY A 696 7.27 19.93 4.07
N THR A 697 8.55 19.78 3.75
CA THR A 697 9.15 20.38 2.56
C THR A 697 9.90 19.30 1.82
N ARG A 698 9.84 19.31 0.50
CA ARG A 698 10.71 18.50 -0.37
C ARG A 698 11.44 19.45 -1.31
N TYR A 699 12.75 19.45 -1.22
CA TYR A 699 13.60 20.05 -2.23
C TYR A 699 14.44 18.96 -2.90
N GLN A 700 14.50 18.99 -4.23
CA GLN A 700 15.27 18.06 -5.03
C GLN A 700 15.98 18.82 -6.13
N ARG A 701 17.22 18.45 -6.36
CA ARG A 701 17.96 18.81 -7.58
C ARG A 701 18.44 17.54 -8.24
N ASN A 702 18.09 17.38 -9.51
CA ASN A 702 18.42 16.23 -10.33
C ASN A 702 19.16 16.72 -11.60
N ARG A 703 20.40 16.34 -11.74
CA ARG A 703 21.18 16.51 -12.95
C ARG A 703 21.32 15.15 -13.60
N ASN A 704 20.54 14.90 -14.64
CA ASN A 704 20.55 13.64 -15.36
C ASN A 704 21.21 13.83 -16.72
N ASP A 705 22.36 13.18 -16.93
CA ASP A 705 23.11 13.33 -18.16
C ASP A 705 22.50 12.59 -19.35
N THR A 706 21.71 11.55 -19.10
CA THR A 706 21.17 10.64 -20.12
C THR A 706 19.65 10.56 -20.12
N GLN A 707 18.97 11.69 -19.91
CA GLN A 707 17.51 11.74 -20.00
C GLN A 707 17.08 11.54 -21.46
N TRP A 708 16.15 10.60 -21.67
CA TRP A 708 15.51 10.46 -22.97
C TRP A 708 14.77 11.75 -23.36
N PHE A 709 15.01 12.20 -24.59
CA PHE A 709 14.44 13.44 -25.14
C PHE A 709 13.36 13.15 -26.17
N GLY A 710 13.58 12.20 -27.08
CA GLY A 710 12.62 11.85 -28.12
C GLY A 710 13.21 10.84 -29.12
N ASN A 711 12.33 10.31 -29.96
CA ASN A 711 12.71 9.53 -31.13
C ASN A 711 12.19 10.24 -32.37
N LEU A 712 13.06 10.53 -33.34
CA LEU A 712 12.69 11.12 -34.62
C LEU A 712 12.79 10.06 -35.72
N GLY A 713 11.78 10.00 -36.58
CA GLY A 713 11.63 8.96 -37.58
C GLY A 713 10.74 7.81 -37.12
N ALA A 714 10.56 6.82 -38.01
CA ALA A 714 9.78 5.63 -37.68
C ALA A 714 10.62 4.68 -36.80
N ILE A 715 10.18 4.41 -35.59
CA ILE A 715 10.91 3.53 -34.67
C ILE A 715 11.17 2.16 -35.32
N GLY A 716 12.44 1.73 -35.26
CA GLY A 716 12.91 0.51 -35.87
C GLY A 716 13.36 0.63 -37.31
N SER A 717 13.31 1.82 -37.93
CA SER A 717 13.96 2.08 -39.25
C SER A 717 15.41 2.52 -39.06
N ASP A 718 16.21 2.32 -40.14
CA ASP A 718 17.63 2.73 -40.14
C ASP A 718 17.81 4.26 -40.09
N THR A 719 16.72 5.03 -40.27
CA THR A 719 16.70 6.50 -40.22
C THR A 719 16.17 7.05 -38.90
N THR A 720 15.95 6.20 -37.89
CA THR A 720 15.44 6.68 -36.60
C THR A 720 16.58 7.25 -35.74
N HIS A 721 16.43 8.49 -35.30
CA HIS A 721 17.31 9.14 -34.35
C HIS A 721 16.76 8.94 -32.93
N TYR A 722 17.50 8.28 -32.06
CA TYR A 722 17.16 8.08 -30.64
C TYR A 722 17.89 9.15 -29.83
N LEU A 723 17.15 10.14 -29.34
CA LEU A 723 17.71 11.35 -28.77
C LEU A 723 17.72 11.34 -27.26
N PHE A 724 18.86 11.74 -26.69
CA PHE A 724 19.10 11.92 -25.26
C PHE A 724 19.66 13.31 -25.01
N ALA A 725 19.30 13.91 -23.87
CA ALA A 725 19.79 15.21 -23.49
C ALA A 725 20.20 15.22 -22.02
N HIS A 726 21.02 16.18 -21.65
CA HIS A 726 21.24 16.50 -20.25
C HIS A 726 20.01 17.25 -19.73
N LEU A 727 19.47 16.82 -18.58
CA LEU A 727 18.35 17.46 -17.88
C LEU A 727 18.85 18.01 -16.53
N ASP A 728 18.78 19.32 -16.34
CA ASP A 728 18.90 19.95 -15.02
C ASP A 728 17.51 20.27 -14.50
N GLN A 729 17.07 19.54 -13.47
CA GLN A 729 15.73 19.61 -12.90
C GLN A 729 15.79 20.04 -11.44
N GLU A 730 14.96 21.02 -11.08
CA GLU A 730 14.73 21.40 -9.68
C GLU A 730 13.27 21.18 -9.30
N LEU A 731 13.03 20.79 -8.05
CA LEU A 731 11.69 20.56 -7.51
C LEU A 731 11.63 21.11 -6.09
N LEU A 732 10.57 21.86 -5.81
CA LEU A 732 10.23 22.34 -4.47
C LEU A 732 8.74 22.09 -4.21
N SER A 733 8.41 21.38 -3.14
CA SER A 733 7.04 21.29 -2.67
C SER A 733 6.95 21.50 -1.17
N PHE A 734 5.81 22.02 -0.74
CA PHE A 734 5.44 22.15 0.67
C PHE A 734 4.19 21.31 0.91
N THR A 735 4.16 20.55 1.99
CA THR A 735 2.97 19.82 2.42
C THR A 735 2.50 20.39 3.74
N SER A 736 1.22 20.72 3.83
CA SER A 736 0.56 21.14 5.07
C SER A 736 -0.69 20.29 5.28
N ARG A 737 -0.77 19.58 6.40
CA ARG A 737 -1.96 18.82 6.78
C ARG A 737 -2.35 19.15 8.21
N LEU A 738 -3.53 19.74 8.36
CA LEU A 738 -4.12 20.06 9.64
C LEU A 738 -5.28 19.11 9.93
N ASN A 739 -5.25 18.45 11.08
CA ASN A 739 -6.32 17.59 11.55
C ASN A 739 -6.87 18.16 12.87
N TYR A 740 -8.14 18.54 12.87
CA TYR A 740 -8.88 18.96 14.04
C TYR A 740 -10.04 18.01 14.31
N THR A 741 -10.10 17.46 15.49
CA THR A 741 -11.15 16.53 15.92
C THR A 741 -11.95 17.18 17.07
N ALA A 742 -13.14 17.68 16.77
CA ALA A 742 -13.96 18.33 17.78
C ALA A 742 -14.56 17.30 18.78
N THR A 743 -15.01 16.15 18.23
CA THR A 743 -15.50 14.98 19.00
C THR A 743 -15.11 13.73 18.23
N THR A 744 -15.29 12.54 18.81
CA THR A 744 -15.10 11.27 18.08
C THR A 744 -15.95 11.16 16.82
N ALA A 745 -17.05 11.94 16.73
CA ALA A 745 -18.00 11.96 15.61
C ALA A 745 -17.76 13.10 14.60
N LEU A 746 -17.05 14.19 14.98
CA LEU A 746 -16.89 15.39 14.15
C LEU A 746 -15.41 15.75 13.98
N SER A 747 -14.95 15.76 12.74
CA SER A 747 -13.57 16.12 12.39
C SER A 747 -13.50 17.04 11.17
N VAL A 748 -12.43 17.85 11.13
CA VAL A 748 -12.07 18.71 10.01
C VAL A 748 -10.63 18.41 9.63
N GLN A 749 -10.40 18.15 8.35
CA GLN A 749 -9.08 17.91 7.77
C GLN A 749 -8.81 18.96 6.69
N LEU A 750 -7.64 19.54 6.73
CA LEU A 750 -7.14 20.49 5.74
C LEU A 750 -5.84 19.93 5.16
N TYR A 751 -5.76 19.86 3.85
CA TYR A 751 -4.55 19.48 3.12
C TYR A 751 -4.22 20.54 2.08
N ALA A 752 -2.96 20.88 1.93
CA ALA A 752 -2.46 21.75 0.88
C ALA A 752 -1.05 21.31 0.47
N GLU A 753 -0.82 21.20 -0.84
CA GLU A 753 0.49 20.89 -1.42
C GLU A 753 0.75 21.79 -2.63
N PRO A 754 1.39 22.97 -2.49
CA PRO A 754 2.01 23.66 -3.59
C PRO A 754 3.27 22.92 -4.04
N PHE A 755 3.38 22.73 -5.35
CA PHE A 755 4.41 21.97 -6.02
C PHE A 755 4.96 22.76 -7.21
N LEU A 756 6.27 22.91 -7.28
CA LEU A 756 7.00 23.57 -8.35
C LEU A 756 8.04 22.62 -8.89
N THR A 757 8.12 22.43 -10.19
CA THR A 757 9.24 21.74 -10.81
C THR A 757 9.61 22.33 -12.15
N THR A 758 10.89 22.54 -12.36
CA THR A 758 11.47 23.05 -13.62
C THR A 758 12.43 22.03 -14.19
N GLY A 759 12.55 21.98 -15.49
CA GLY A 759 13.50 21.13 -16.17
C GLY A 759 14.06 21.81 -17.42
N ARG A 760 15.38 21.95 -17.47
CA ARG A 760 16.08 22.51 -18.64
C ARG A 760 16.85 21.42 -19.34
N TYR A 761 16.54 21.23 -20.64
CA TYR A 761 17.27 20.32 -21.51
C TYR A 761 18.38 21.06 -22.26
N PHE A 762 19.54 20.39 -22.41
CA PHE A 762 20.67 20.90 -23.18
C PHE A 762 21.62 19.75 -23.56
N ARG A 763 22.61 20.03 -24.42
CA ARG A 763 23.57 19.03 -24.94
C ARG A 763 22.86 17.82 -25.55
N LEU A 764 21.99 18.08 -26.53
CA LEU A 764 21.28 17.04 -27.26
C LEU A 764 22.25 16.13 -28.02
N ARG A 765 22.02 14.84 -27.94
CA ARG A 765 22.84 13.80 -28.54
C ARG A 765 21.93 12.69 -29.06
N GLU A 766 22.38 12.01 -30.10
CA GLU A 766 21.77 10.77 -30.55
C GLU A 766 22.62 9.55 -30.21
N LEU A 767 22.01 8.39 -30.14
CA LEU A 767 22.73 7.13 -29.96
C LEU A 767 23.52 6.79 -31.22
N ALA A 768 24.83 6.58 -31.05
CA ALA A 768 25.74 6.13 -32.12
C ALA A 768 26.05 4.63 -31.96
N SER A 769 26.55 4.22 -30.80
CA SER A 769 26.85 2.83 -30.48
C SER A 769 26.26 2.47 -29.11
N PRO A 770 24.96 2.12 -29.02
CA PRO A 770 24.22 2.00 -27.77
C PRO A 770 24.86 1.07 -26.73
N ARG A 771 25.58 0.03 -27.18
CA ARG A 771 26.19 -1.00 -26.33
C ARG A 771 27.67 -0.82 -26.07
N ALA A 772 28.28 0.26 -26.57
CA ALA A 772 29.69 0.53 -26.37
C ALA A 772 30.07 0.61 -24.87
N ASP A 773 31.22 0.05 -24.50
CA ASP A 773 31.71 0.09 -23.12
C ASP A 773 32.11 1.51 -22.73
N ARG A 774 32.76 2.24 -23.62
CA ARG A 774 33.13 3.64 -23.39
C ARG A 774 31.91 4.53 -23.61
N TYR A 775 31.72 5.45 -22.69
CA TYR A 775 30.61 6.40 -22.73
C TYR A 775 30.63 7.27 -23.98
N GLU A 776 31.84 7.76 -24.37
CA GLU A 776 32.04 8.66 -25.49
C GLU A 776 31.64 8.04 -26.84
N ASP A 777 31.73 6.73 -26.96
CA ASP A 777 31.35 6.00 -28.19
C ASP A 777 29.83 5.76 -28.30
N ARG A 778 29.06 5.94 -27.20
CA ARG A 778 27.60 5.67 -27.16
C ARG A 778 26.82 6.78 -27.84
N TYR A 779 27.29 8.02 -27.77
CA TYR A 779 26.57 9.20 -28.18
C TYR A 779 27.39 10.05 -29.15
N ARG A 780 26.70 10.72 -30.08
CA ARG A 780 27.25 11.79 -30.89
C ARG A 780 26.37 13.03 -30.81
N PRO A 781 26.91 14.24 -30.93
CA PRO A 781 26.12 15.47 -30.91
C PRO A 781 25.01 15.46 -31.97
N PHE A 782 23.88 16.02 -31.62
CA PHE A 782 22.76 16.20 -32.53
C PHE A 782 22.30 17.67 -32.47
N ASP A 783 22.27 18.33 -33.64
CA ASP A 783 21.97 19.75 -33.73
C ASP A 783 20.45 19.99 -33.88
N MET A 784 19.78 20.25 -32.75
CA MET A 784 18.38 20.63 -32.68
C MET A 784 18.15 21.48 -31.41
N PRO A 785 17.33 22.53 -31.46
CA PRO A 785 16.99 23.30 -30.27
C PRO A 785 16.31 22.45 -29.20
N THR A 786 16.71 22.60 -27.95
CA THR A 786 16.16 21.89 -26.79
C THR A 786 15.23 22.72 -25.94
N ASP A 787 15.21 24.03 -26.11
CA ASP A 787 14.43 24.97 -25.28
C ASP A 787 12.92 24.65 -25.31
N ALA A 788 12.40 24.23 -26.48
CA ALA A 788 10.99 23.90 -26.64
C ALA A 788 10.51 22.71 -25.77
N ALA A 789 11.43 21.88 -25.25
CA ALA A 789 11.12 20.78 -24.35
C ALA A 789 11.36 21.14 -22.87
N SER A 790 12.00 22.29 -22.60
CA SER A 790 12.16 22.79 -21.24
C SER A 790 10.81 23.17 -20.64
N PHE A 791 10.64 22.97 -19.34
CA PHE A 791 9.35 23.11 -18.67
C PHE A 791 9.47 23.77 -17.30
N ASN A 792 8.40 24.45 -16.91
CA ASN A 792 8.16 24.94 -15.57
C ASN A 792 6.70 24.59 -15.20
N VAL A 793 6.53 23.56 -14.37
CA VAL A 793 5.23 23.07 -13.92
C VAL A 793 4.98 23.54 -12.50
N LYS A 794 3.83 24.15 -12.31
CA LYS A 794 3.36 24.70 -11.04
C LYS A 794 2.01 24.13 -10.73
N GLN A 795 1.86 23.49 -9.57
CA GLN A 795 0.62 22.83 -9.16
C GLN A 795 0.28 23.20 -7.71
N LEU A 796 -0.98 23.36 -7.42
CA LEU A 796 -1.49 23.46 -6.07
C LEU A 796 -2.70 22.54 -5.94
N HIS A 797 -2.61 21.60 -5.04
CA HIS A 797 -3.74 20.76 -4.63
C HIS A 797 -4.11 21.08 -3.20
N THR A 798 -5.38 21.46 -2.99
CA THR A 798 -5.92 21.63 -1.64
C THR A 798 -7.18 20.83 -1.46
N SER A 799 -7.38 20.32 -0.24
CA SER A 799 -8.60 19.61 0.14
C SER A 799 -8.99 19.97 1.56
N THR A 800 -10.25 20.35 1.75
CA THR A 800 -10.86 20.53 3.06
C THR A 800 -11.98 19.52 3.19
N VAL A 801 -11.92 18.69 4.21
CA VAL A 801 -12.93 17.64 4.47
C VAL A 801 -13.49 17.84 5.87
N VAL A 802 -14.80 18.11 5.96
CA VAL A 802 -15.56 18.03 7.19
C VAL A 802 -16.29 16.70 7.17
N ARG A 803 -16.07 15.87 8.18
CA ARG A 803 -16.79 14.60 8.38
C ARG A 803 -17.58 14.67 9.68
N TRP A 804 -18.87 14.42 9.57
CA TRP A 804 -19.74 14.32 10.72
C TRP A 804 -20.50 12.99 10.70
N GLU A 805 -20.26 12.14 11.68
CA GLU A 805 -21.02 10.91 11.94
C GLU A 805 -22.16 11.25 12.91
N TYR A 806 -23.27 11.69 12.35
CA TYR A 806 -24.43 12.15 13.15
C TYR A 806 -25.19 11.02 13.84
N ARG A 807 -24.96 9.78 13.41
CA ARG A 807 -25.44 8.53 13.98
C ARG A 807 -24.42 7.42 13.63
N PRO A 808 -24.24 6.37 14.47
CA PRO A 808 -23.35 5.26 14.13
C PRO A 808 -23.60 4.72 12.71
N GLY A 809 -22.56 4.68 11.88
CA GLY A 809 -22.61 4.27 10.47
C GLY A 809 -23.22 5.28 9.49
N SER A 810 -23.83 6.39 9.96
CA SER A 810 -24.46 7.43 9.12
C SER A 810 -23.63 8.69 9.11
N THR A 811 -23.22 9.17 7.94
CA THR A 811 -22.24 10.25 7.81
C THR A 811 -22.69 11.37 6.87
N VAL A 812 -22.25 12.58 7.20
CA VAL A 812 -22.24 13.72 6.27
C VAL A 812 -20.81 14.12 6.00
N PHE A 813 -20.45 14.24 4.72
CA PHE A 813 -19.20 14.82 4.27
C PHE A 813 -19.47 16.14 3.56
N ILE A 814 -18.69 17.15 3.90
CA ILE A 814 -18.57 18.38 3.12
C ILE A 814 -17.12 18.46 2.67
N VAL A 815 -16.91 18.41 1.37
CA VAL A 815 -15.56 18.40 0.77
C VAL A 815 -15.43 19.61 -0.14
N TRP A 816 -14.36 20.39 0.05
CA TRP A 816 -13.95 21.42 -0.88
C TRP A 816 -12.54 21.12 -1.36
N THR A 817 -12.39 20.89 -2.65
CA THR A 817 -11.09 20.75 -3.29
C THR A 817 -10.84 21.94 -4.21
N GLN A 818 -9.61 22.42 -4.20
CA GLN A 818 -9.14 23.43 -5.14
C GLN A 818 -7.86 22.97 -5.79
N GLY A 819 -7.83 22.99 -7.13
CA GLY A 819 -6.64 22.79 -7.95
C GLY A 819 -6.20 24.10 -8.60
N ARG A 820 -4.90 24.23 -8.82
CA ARG A 820 -4.32 25.24 -9.71
C ARG A 820 -3.20 24.57 -10.46
N ASP A 821 -3.24 24.65 -11.78
CA ASP A 821 -2.23 24.09 -12.65
C ASP A 821 -1.76 25.14 -13.63
N GLN A 822 -0.46 25.29 -13.77
CA GLN A 822 0.17 26.13 -14.76
C GLN A 822 1.42 25.44 -15.29
N GLU A 823 1.53 25.33 -16.59
CA GLU A 823 2.72 24.83 -17.29
C GLU A 823 3.22 25.92 -18.24
N ASP A 824 4.44 26.37 -18.02
CA ASP A 824 5.13 27.27 -18.95
C ASP A 824 6.16 26.42 -19.73
N ARG A 825 5.91 26.30 -21.04
CA ARG A 825 6.84 25.63 -21.96
C ARG A 825 7.93 26.61 -22.40
N ASN A 826 9.07 26.09 -22.77
CA ASN A 826 10.29 26.82 -23.12
C ASN A 826 10.93 27.58 -21.95
N GLU A 827 10.48 27.38 -20.73
CA GLU A 827 10.94 28.03 -19.51
C GLU A 827 11.47 26.98 -18.52
N GLY A 828 12.77 26.85 -18.40
CA GLY A 828 13.41 25.87 -17.53
C GLY A 828 14.10 26.47 -16.30
N SER A 829 13.90 27.78 -16.04
CA SER A 829 14.57 28.45 -14.95
C SER A 829 13.78 28.33 -13.64
N PHE A 830 14.48 27.95 -12.57
CA PHE A 830 13.92 27.83 -11.23
C PHE A 830 13.97 29.17 -10.51
N ALA A 831 12.80 29.76 -10.30
CA ALA A 831 12.63 31.05 -9.61
C ALA A 831 11.46 30.99 -8.62
N PRO A 832 11.62 30.37 -7.42
CA PRO A 832 10.53 30.05 -6.51
C PRO A 832 9.60 31.23 -6.19
N THR A 833 10.14 32.43 -5.96
CA THR A 833 9.33 33.62 -5.66
C THR A 833 8.41 34.00 -6.81
N ARG A 834 8.92 33.96 -8.05
CA ARG A 834 8.11 34.17 -9.25
C ARG A 834 7.08 33.05 -9.39
N ASP A 835 7.55 31.79 -9.33
CA ASP A 835 6.76 30.62 -9.62
C ASP A 835 5.61 30.44 -8.62
N PHE A 836 5.82 30.76 -7.33
CA PHE A 836 4.71 30.81 -6.35
C PHE A 836 3.72 31.94 -6.61
N ARG A 837 4.20 33.13 -7.00
CA ARG A 837 3.32 34.23 -7.35
C ARG A 837 2.41 33.84 -8.53
N ASP A 838 3.00 33.25 -9.57
CA ASP A 838 2.28 32.81 -10.76
C ASP A 838 1.27 31.70 -10.39
N LEU A 839 1.68 30.71 -9.60
CA LEU A 839 0.82 29.65 -9.12
C LEU A 839 -0.39 30.18 -8.33
N PHE A 840 -0.17 31.10 -7.40
CA PHE A 840 -1.27 31.70 -6.63
C PHE A 840 -2.09 32.69 -7.44
N GLY A 841 -1.56 33.21 -8.54
CA GLY A 841 -2.26 34.04 -9.55
C GLY A 841 -3.08 33.22 -10.55
N ALA A 842 -2.77 31.92 -10.73
CA ALA A 842 -3.47 31.04 -11.65
C ALA A 842 -4.95 30.88 -11.24
N ARG A 843 -5.84 30.78 -12.24
CA ARG A 843 -7.28 30.58 -11.98
C ARG A 843 -7.51 29.19 -11.40
N PRO A 844 -8.18 29.06 -10.25
CA PRO A 844 -8.41 27.77 -9.63
C PRO A 844 -9.55 27.00 -10.29
N ASP A 845 -9.43 25.69 -10.38
CA ASP A 845 -10.57 24.80 -10.44
C ASP A 845 -11.06 24.55 -9.01
N ASN A 846 -12.38 24.51 -8.83
CA ASN A 846 -12.98 24.27 -7.52
C ASN A 846 -14.03 23.17 -7.63
N THR A 847 -14.03 22.27 -6.68
CA THR A 847 -15.12 21.31 -6.49
C THR A 847 -15.61 21.41 -5.05
N VAL A 848 -16.89 21.65 -4.89
CA VAL A 848 -17.59 21.55 -3.61
C VAL A 848 -18.54 20.37 -3.68
N LEU A 849 -18.41 19.45 -2.75
CA LEU A 849 -19.21 18.25 -2.67
C LEU A 849 -19.84 18.11 -1.28
N VAL A 850 -21.13 17.82 -1.26
CA VAL A 850 -21.84 17.41 -0.03
C VAL A 850 -22.38 16.00 -0.27
N LYS A 851 -21.97 15.06 0.57
CA LYS A 851 -22.48 13.67 0.57
C LYS A 851 -23.13 13.38 1.91
N ALA A 852 -24.37 12.91 1.89
CA ALA A 852 -25.07 12.43 3.07
C ALA A 852 -25.43 10.96 2.87
N SER A 853 -25.09 10.13 3.84
CA SER A 853 -25.46 8.69 3.87
C SER A 853 -26.24 8.36 5.13
N TYR A 854 -27.16 7.42 5.01
CA TYR A 854 -27.95 6.93 6.13
C TYR A 854 -27.80 5.40 6.22
N TRP A 855 -27.27 4.91 7.32
CA TRP A 855 -27.06 3.48 7.54
C TRP A 855 -28.26 2.85 8.26
N ILE A 856 -28.76 1.73 7.71
CA ILE A 856 -29.89 0.96 8.21
C ILE A 856 -29.39 -0.46 8.41
N ASN A 857 -29.63 -1.03 9.57
CA ASN A 857 -29.34 -2.43 9.89
C ASN A 857 -30.65 -3.15 10.27
N PHE A 858 -30.88 -4.35 9.70
CA PHE A 858 -32.07 -5.17 9.91
C PHE A 858 -31.71 -6.46 10.64
#